data_87abf34be25fa540038574c43c5cbe18
#
_entry.id   87abf34be25fa540038574c43c5cbe18
#
_cell.length_a   1.000
_cell.length_b   1.000
_cell.length_c   1.000
_cell.angle_alpha   90.00
_cell.angle_beta   90.00
_cell.angle_gamma   90.00
#
_symmetry.space_group_name_H-M   'P 1'
#
loop_
_entity.id
_entity.type
_entity.pdbx_description
1 polymer ?
#
loop_
_entity_poly.entity_id
_entity_poly.type
_entity_poly.pdbx_seq_one_letter_code
_entity_poly.pdbx_strand_id
1 'polypeptide(L)'
;MTVQEKNREAPLTSLELLYHISRELASALDLSTLLQRVLFLAIENVGAVNGSLIVLDDSGQVMDAAIVVDRRLIDDAASQLDIIYRQGLAGWVARSRQAVLIPDTSKDERWLFRPDDSKTKTGPKSAVSAPITARDQLVGVLTLVHPEPGFFDQSHLSLAQAIADQAGIAILNARLYAESQRQARIMTALAESAAAITSSLDLEVVLQRILEQISQALRVEAVSLALLTSQGQELEYAASIPMEERNMLGLRFPVSQGIAGWVARHGQGLVVPNAQEDPLFDPEADRLTGFKTRAVVCAPIRSNDEVIGIVEALNPVDNNFGADALTVLTGIGSLAGSAIRHAQLFERLQAAHKRYHDLFDDNIDPILITDWDGRILELNHQAEITIQQPAEELRHRQIRDLQVVSEEHLGEKFEKLYSGETLSYQSTLHTPGGSEIPVQVYVRSVEIDSDFHLQWILRDISERKKLDSLRDDLISMIYHDLRSPLGNVVSSLDVLDSLLYKEDDKQDLKPLLDIAIRSTDRIQRLTNSLLDMNRLEAGQELGNRHPDDLSKIIADSLDAVSPIAKNKQVEIVLDVSPGLPQVEVDGDMIRRVLINLLENAIRYTPEASKIYVGARLQDGFIRTWVQDSGPGIPPEDQERIFDKFTRLNGEQGPRGFGLGLAFCRLAVHAHGGEIGVENVPGSGASFHFTLPVMPAADC
;
A
#
# COMPACT_ATOMS: atom_id res chain seq x y z
N MET A 1 84.45 30.38 -57.90
CA MET A 1 84.00 29.01 -58.21
C MET A 1 83.10 28.57 -57.03
N THR A 2 81.84 28.61 -57.19
CA THR A 2 80.91 27.90 -56.34
C THR A 2 79.58 27.75 -57.11
N VAL A 3 79.34 26.54 -57.55
CA VAL A 3 78.16 26.11 -58.32
C VAL A 3 77.00 25.99 -57.35
N GLN A 4 75.98 26.78 -57.56
CA GLN A 4 74.68 26.54 -56.94
C GLN A 4 74.01 25.40 -57.72
N GLU A 5 73.91 24.24 -57.09
CA GLU A 5 73.02 23.17 -57.51
C GLU A 5 71.59 23.60 -57.21
N LYS A 6 70.82 23.93 -58.24
CA LYS A 6 69.37 24.00 -58.22
C LYS A 6 68.86 22.55 -58.15
N ASN A 7 68.39 22.15 -57.00
CA ASN A 7 67.58 20.94 -56.82
C ASN A 7 66.31 21.07 -57.71
N ARG A 8 66.35 20.46 -58.89
CA ARG A 8 65.19 20.19 -59.74
C ARG A 8 64.55 18.90 -59.14
N GLU A 9 63.52 19.05 -58.31
CA GLU A 9 62.62 17.93 -58.02
C GLU A 9 62.12 17.35 -59.36
N ALA A 10 62.44 16.07 -59.62
CA ALA A 10 61.90 15.34 -60.76
C ALA A 10 60.37 15.32 -60.66
N PRO A 11 59.67 15.49 -61.82
CA PRO A 11 58.18 15.39 -61.75
C PRO A 11 57.79 14.00 -61.23
N LEU A 12 57.08 13.98 -60.11
CA LEU A 12 56.44 12.78 -59.52
C LEU A 12 55.72 12.03 -60.64
N THR A 13 55.89 10.72 -60.75
CA THR A 13 55.07 9.91 -61.66
C THR A 13 53.65 10.04 -61.24
N SER A 14 52.68 9.96 -62.13
CA SER A 14 51.24 10.08 -61.83
C SER A 14 50.79 9.14 -60.67
N LEU A 15 51.48 8.02 -60.53
CA LEU A 15 51.26 7.04 -59.49
C LEU A 15 51.71 7.51 -58.09
N GLU A 16 52.90 8.15 -58.04
CA GLU A 16 53.48 8.73 -56.82
C GLU A 16 52.65 9.92 -56.33
N LEU A 17 52.14 10.70 -57.27
CA LEU A 17 51.22 11.80 -56.94
C LEU A 17 49.86 11.29 -56.31
N LEU A 18 49.23 10.30 -56.92
CA LEU A 18 48.02 9.70 -56.41
C LEU A 18 48.25 9.03 -55.06
N TYR A 19 49.41 8.38 -54.87
CA TYR A 19 49.76 7.81 -53.56
C TYR A 19 49.87 8.91 -52.47
N HIS A 20 50.58 10.02 -52.85
CA HIS A 20 50.69 11.15 -51.90
C HIS A 20 49.36 11.78 -51.55
N ILE A 21 48.52 12.02 -52.56
CA ILE A 21 47.13 12.53 -52.32
C ILE A 21 46.33 11.60 -51.48
N SER A 22 46.34 10.28 -51.77
CA SER A 22 45.60 9.29 -50.97
C SER A 22 46.03 9.27 -49.51
N ARG A 23 47.35 9.32 -49.25
CA ARG A 23 47.88 9.33 -47.87
C ARG A 23 47.52 10.62 -47.12
N GLU A 24 47.52 11.74 -47.79
CA GLU A 24 47.25 13.04 -47.23
C GLU A 24 45.75 13.16 -46.88
N LEU A 25 44.88 12.65 -47.75
CA LEU A 25 43.41 12.62 -47.51
C LEU A 25 42.99 11.60 -46.44
N ALA A 26 43.70 10.49 -46.32
CA ALA A 26 43.38 9.47 -45.30
C ALA A 26 43.58 9.95 -43.84
N SER A 27 44.31 11.04 -43.62
CA SER A 27 44.60 11.58 -42.28
C SER A 27 43.55 12.53 -41.75
N ALA A 28 42.61 13.01 -42.57
CA ALA A 28 41.55 13.94 -42.18
C ALA A 28 40.28 13.19 -41.83
N LEU A 29 39.87 13.27 -40.57
CA LEU A 29 38.66 12.62 -40.06
C LEU A 29 37.45 13.55 -40.05
N ASP A 30 37.67 14.87 -40.07
CA ASP A 30 36.61 15.86 -40.14
C ASP A 30 36.25 16.21 -41.59
N LEU A 31 34.98 16.14 -41.95
CA LEU A 31 34.48 16.31 -43.31
C LEU A 31 34.82 17.69 -43.86
N SER A 32 34.56 18.75 -43.10
CA SER A 32 34.80 20.14 -43.57
C SER A 32 36.29 20.38 -43.87
N THR A 33 37.17 19.95 -42.96
CA THR A 33 38.63 20.02 -43.15
C THR A 33 39.09 19.17 -44.35
N LEU A 34 38.48 18.00 -44.56
CA LEU A 34 38.74 17.12 -45.68
C LEU A 34 38.36 17.78 -47.00
N LEU A 35 37.17 18.40 -47.09
CA LEU A 35 36.72 19.06 -48.32
C LEU A 35 37.67 20.20 -48.76
N GLN A 36 38.08 21.02 -47.80
CA GLN A 36 39.04 22.09 -48.04
C GLN A 36 40.37 21.53 -48.58
N ARG A 37 40.87 20.47 -47.96
CA ARG A 37 42.14 19.83 -48.30
C ARG A 37 42.09 19.21 -49.69
N VAL A 38 41.03 18.48 -50.03
CA VAL A 38 40.78 17.94 -51.37
C VAL A 38 40.79 19.03 -52.40
N LEU A 39 40.08 20.13 -52.15
CA LEU A 39 39.94 21.22 -53.08
C LEU A 39 41.28 21.94 -53.32
N PHE A 40 42.05 22.22 -52.27
CA PHE A 40 43.38 22.81 -52.39
C PHE A 40 44.39 21.89 -53.17
N LEU A 41 44.39 20.60 -52.84
CA LEU A 41 45.23 19.62 -53.57
C LEU A 41 44.84 19.52 -55.05
N ALA A 42 43.57 19.54 -55.37
CA ALA A 42 43.04 19.53 -56.72
C ALA A 42 43.49 20.78 -57.53
N ILE A 43 43.32 21.97 -56.91
CA ILE A 43 43.68 23.24 -57.48
C ILE A 43 45.23 23.26 -57.79
N GLU A 44 46.06 22.87 -56.80
CA GLU A 44 47.52 22.91 -56.91
C GLU A 44 48.01 21.95 -57.95
N ASN A 45 47.52 20.70 -57.95
CA ASN A 45 48.09 19.66 -58.87
C ASN A 45 47.53 19.72 -60.30
N VAL A 46 46.32 20.22 -60.48
CA VAL A 46 45.68 20.41 -61.78
C VAL A 46 46.07 21.77 -62.42
N GLY A 47 46.67 22.69 -61.63
CA GLY A 47 47.03 24.00 -62.08
C GLY A 47 45.84 24.99 -62.21
N ALA A 48 44.76 24.73 -61.46
CA ALA A 48 43.60 25.58 -61.43
C ALA A 48 43.86 26.84 -60.59
N VAL A 49 43.07 27.87 -60.78
CA VAL A 49 43.10 29.09 -59.96
C VAL A 49 41.93 29.12 -58.98
N ASN A 50 40.74 28.65 -59.42
CA ASN A 50 39.53 28.58 -58.63
C ASN A 50 38.99 27.16 -58.67
N GLY A 51 38.21 26.78 -57.66
CA GLY A 51 37.56 25.48 -57.59
C GLY A 51 36.37 25.46 -56.65
N SER A 52 35.52 24.45 -56.82
CA SER A 52 34.47 24.13 -55.93
C SER A 52 34.29 22.63 -55.78
N LEU A 53 33.95 22.23 -54.60
CA LEU A 53 33.62 20.85 -54.27
C LEU A 53 32.25 20.85 -53.60
N ILE A 54 31.32 20.09 -54.13
CA ILE A 54 29.98 19.90 -53.57
C ILE A 54 29.86 18.46 -53.10
N VAL A 55 29.38 18.27 -51.91
CA VAL A 55 29.08 16.96 -51.34
C VAL A 55 27.57 16.77 -51.21
N LEU A 56 27.11 15.62 -51.64
CA LEU A 56 25.69 15.27 -51.72
C LEU A 56 25.33 14.26 -50.64
N ASP A 57 24.14 14.39 -50.09
CA ASP A 57 23.54 13.34 -49.24
C ASP A 57 23.01 12.18 -50.10
N ASP A 58 22.48 11.15 -49.42
CA ASP A 58 21.92 9.96 -50.10
C ASP A 58 20.65 10.27 -50.93
N SER A 59 20.01 11.42 -50.67
CA SER A 59 18.87 11.92 -51.47
C SER A 59 19.30 12.75 -52.67
N GLY A 60 20.59 13.02 -52.83
CA GLY A 60 21.17 13.85 -53.90
C GLY A 60 21.05 15.34 -53.67
N GLN A 61 20.80 15.79 -52.43
CA GLN A 61 20.81 17.20 -52.06
C GLN A 61 22.19 17.64 -51.58
N VAL A 62 22.48 18.93 -51.67
CA VAL A 62 23.76 19.50 -51.21
C VAL A 62 23.80 19.43 -49.67
N MET A 63 24.75 18.65 -49.16
CA MET A 63 24.96 18.48 -47.72
C MET A 63 26.05 19.42 -47.21
N ASP A 64 27.13 19.56 -47.95
CA ASP A 64 28.27 20.42 -47.60
C ASP A 64 28.99 20.85 -48.87
N ALA A 65 29.78 21.93 -48.80
CA ALA A 65 30.53 22.40 -49.96
C ALA A 65 31.74 23.23 -49.55
N ALA A 66 32.74 23.24 -50.43
CA ALA A 66 33.88 24.14 -50.33
C ALA A 66 34.11 24.90 -51.64
N ILE A 67 34.39 26.21 -51.55
CA ILE A 67 34.71 27.08 -52.68
C ILE A 67 36.06 27.77 -52.41
N VAL A 68 36.93 27.73 -53.38
CA VAL A 68 38.16 28.52 -53.39
C VAL A 68 38.18 29.45 -54.59
N VAL A 69 38.30 30.76 -54.29
CA VAL A 69 38.43 31.82 -55.32
C VAL A 69 39.71 32.62 -55.03
N ASP A 70 40.57 32.77 -56.04
CA ASP A 70 41.87 33.46 -55.91
C ASP A 70 42.67 32.96 -54.70
N ARG A 71 42.73 31.61 -54.53
CA ARG A 71 43.40 30.93 -53.44
C ARG A 71 42.85 31.22 -52.03
N ARG A 72 41.66 31.78 -51.93
CA ARG A 72 40.97 32.03 -50.64
C ARG A 72 39.73 31.18 -50.54
N LEU A 73 39.56 30.57 -49.38
CA LEU A 73 38.32 29.85 -49.04
C LEU A 73 37.20 30.85 -48.82
N ILE A 74 36.00 30.54 -49.31
CA ILE A 74 34.78 31.34 -49.12
C ILE A 74 33.91 30.65 -48.11
N ASP A 75 33.45 31.41 -47.10
CA ASP A 75 32.49 30.93 -46.09
C ASP A 75 31.08 30.80 -46.69
N ASP A 76 30.25 29.92 -46.10
CA ASP A 76 28.87 29.61 -46.53
C ASP A 76 28.76 29.13 -48.01
N ALA A 77 29.67 28.24 -48.39
CA ALA A 77 29.75 27.70 -49.75
C ALA A 77 28.52 26.85 -50.13
N ALA A 78 27.87 26.17 -49.16
CA ALA A 78 26.77 25.27 -49.46
C ALA A 78 25.53 25.97 -49.98
N SER A 79 25.12 27.07 -49.34
CA SER A 79 23.96 27.86 -49.78
C SER A 79 24.16 28.50 -51.15
N GLN A 80 25.40 28.99 -51.44
CA GLN A 80 25.76 29.61 -52.71
C GLN A 80 25.78 28.61 -53.86
N LEU A 81 26.20 27.36 -53.62
CA LEU A 81 26.35 26.31 -54.62
C LEU A 81 25.10 25.54 -54.92
N ASP A 82 24.06 25.58 -54.08
CA ASP A 82 22.82 24.84 -54.29
C ASP A 82 22.11 25.25 -55.60
N ILE A 83 22.05 26.54 -55.90
CA ILE A 83 21.47 27.05 -57.15
C ILE A 83 22.28 26.59 -58.37
N ILE A 84 23.64 26.67 -58.30
CA ILE A 84 24.52 26.28 -59.39
C ILE A 84 24.51 24.76 -59.58
N TYR A 85 24.32 23.97 -58.51
CA TYR A 85 24.14 22.54 -58.57
C TYR A 85 22.85 22.17 -59.28
N ARG A 86 21.75 22.81 -58.96
CA ARG A 86 20.43 22.46 -59.54
C ARG A 86 20.36 22.72 -61.04
N GLN A 87 20.96 23.80 -61.52
CA GLN A 87 20.78 24.26 -62.90
C GLN A 87 22.08 24.28 -63.76
N GLY A 88 23.26 24.23 -63.15
CA GLY A 88 24.54 24.41 -63.80
C GLY A 88 25.28 23.14 -64.13
N LEU A 89 26.59 23.34 -64.49
CA LEU A 89 27.51 22.28 -64.87
C LEU A 89 27.67 21.19 -63.84
N ALA A 90 27.79 21.55 -62.54
CA ALA A 90 27.94 20.58 -61.46
C ALA A 90 26.70 19.65 -61.38
N GLY A 91 25.50 20.15 -61.55
CA GLY A 91 24.28 19.32 -61.60
C GLY A 91 24.20 18.43 -62.85
N TRP A 92 24.72 18.90 -63.97
CA TRP A 92 24.83 18.05 -65.16
C TRP A 92 25.80 16.88 -64.94
N VAL A 93 26.99 17.14 -64.39
CA VAL A 93 28.00 16.12 -64.03
C VAL A 93 27.42 15.12 -63.02
N ALA A 94 26.66 15.61 -62.01
CA ALA A 94 26.02 14.75 -61.05
C ALA A 94 25.00 13.79 -61.68
N ARG A 95 24.15 14.29 -62.59
CA ARG A 95 23.13 13.47 -63.29
C ARG A 95 23.72 12.52 -64.28
N SER A 96 24.70 12.99 -65.12
CA SER A 96 25.34 12.18 -66.17
C SER A 96 26.39 11.20 -65.65
N ARG A 97 26.95 11.48 -64.47
CA ARG A 97 28.09 10.77 -63.85
C ARG A 97 29.32 10.73 -64.79
N GLN A 98 29.45 11.76 -65.64
CA GLN A 98 30.59 11.84 -66.59
C GLN A 98 31.43 13.09 -66.31
N ALA A 99 32.72 12.92 -66.28
CA ALA A 99 33.64 14.04 -66.22
C ALA A 99 33.60 14.82 -67.54
N VAL A 100 33.74 16.12 -67.44
CA VAL A 100 33.64 17.00 -68.61
C VAL A 100 34.73 18.04 -68.58
N LEU A 101 35.38 18.26 -69.81
CA LEU A 101 36.28 19.36 -70.10
C LEU A 101 35.54 20.43 -70.93
N ILE A 102 35.59 21.65 -70.44
CA ILE A 102 35.08 22.82 -71.14
C ILE A 102 36.25 23.78 -71.46
N PRO A 103 36.67 23.78 -72.71
CA PRO A 103 37.79 24.65 -73.11
C PRO A 103 37.43 26.16 -73.05
N ASP A 104 36.18 26.50 -73.31
CA ASP A 104 35.67 27.89 -73.27
C ASP A 104 34.26 27.97 -72.69
N THR A 105 34.19 28.42 -71.45
CA THR A 105 32.91 28.47 -70.67
C THR A 105 31.89 29.42 -71.26
N SER A 106 32.30 30.39 -72.12
CA SER A 106 31.31 31.29 -72.76
C SER A 106 30.50 30.63 -73.90
N LYS A 107 30.91 29.44 -74.34
CA LYS A 107 30.30 28.65 -75.40
C LYS A 107 29.50 27.44 -74.89
N ASP A 108 29.47 27.23 -73.60
CA ASP A 108 28.80 26.08 -73.01
C ASP A 108 27.55 26.52 -72.21
N GLU A 109 26.37 26.09 -72.66
CA GLU A 109 25.09 26.48 -72.07
C GLU A 109 24.91 25.95 -70.61
N ARG A 110 25.68 24.96 -70.21
CA ARG A 110 25.65 24.42 -68.83
C ARG A 110 26.41 25.28 -67.84
N TRP A 111 27.20 26.22 -68.29
CA TRP A 111 27.99 27.10 -67.43
C TRP A 111 27.12 28.24 -66.90
N LEU A 112 26.92 28.28 -65.59
CA LEU A 112 26.29 29.41 -64.89
C LEU A 112 27.35 30.31 -64.27
N PHE A 113 27.17 31.64 -64.46
CA PHE A 113 27.98 32.62 -63.74
C PHE A 113 27.67 32.56 -62.26
N ARG A 114 28.68 32.66 -61.41
CA ARG A 114 28.51 32.72 -59.98
C ARG A 114 28.10 34.14 -59.58
N PRO A 115 27.23 34.27 -58.54
CA PRO A 115 26.83 35.60 -58.02
C PRO A 115 28.02 36.40 -57.46
N ASP A 116 29.11 35.72 -57.04
CA ASP A 116 30.34 36.26 -56.46
C ASP A 116 31.42 36.65 -57.56
N ASP A 117 31.18 36.31 -58.81
CA ASP A 117 32.04 36.74 -59.91
C ASP A 117 31.96 38.26 -60.06
N SER A 118 33.05 38.99 -59.69
CA SER A 118 33.09 40.43 -59.86
C SER A 118 32.96 40.79 -61.35
N LYS A 119 32.23 41.85 -61.68
CA LYS A 119 31.99 42.33 -63.04
C LYS A 119 33.26 42.49 -63.88
N THR A 120 34.45 42.60 -63.25
CA THR A 120 35.76 42.70 -63.86
C THR A 120 36.42 41.35 -64.25
N LYS A 121 35.83 40.21 -63.83
CA LYS A 121 36.36 38.86 -64.07
C LYS A 121 35.41 37.99 -64.95
N THR A 122 34.46 38.57 -65.62
CA THR A 122 33.49 37.90 -66.52
C THR A 122 34.08 37.67 -67.93
N GLY A 123 35.12 36.97 -68.04
CA GLY A 123 35.73 36.53 -69.34
C GLY A 123 35.48 35.04 -69.56
N PRO A 124 35.76 34.58 -70.83
CA PRO A 124 35.77 33.15 -71.09
C PRO A 124 36.87 32.48 -70.24
N LYS A 125 36.52 31.33 -69.66
CA LYS A 125 37.36 30.54 -68.76
C LYS A 125 37.50 29.13 -69.32
N SER A 126 38.44 28.35 -68.85
CA SER A 126 38.53 26.91 -69.02
C SER A 126 38.05 26.23 -67.74
N ALA A 127 37.29 25.14 -67.85
CA ALA A 127 36.83 24.38 -66.70
C ALA A 127 36.94 22.89 -66.92
N VAL A 128 37.24 22.16 -65.85
CA VAL A 128 37.11 20.71 -65.75
C VAL A 128 36.14 20.42 -64.57
N SER A 129 35.20 19.48 -64.77
CA SER A 129 34.31 19.05 -63.72
C SER A 129 34.23 17.53 -63.72
N ALA A 130 34.39 16.91 -62.58
CA ALA A 130 34.45 15.48 -62.39
C ALA A 130 33.48 15.03 -61.29
N PRO A 131 32.73 13.93 -61.48
CA PRO A 131 31.93 13.33 -60.42
C PRO A 131 32.84 12.72 -59.38
N ILE A 132 32.54 12.96 -58.12
CA ILE A 132 33.19 12.29 -57.00
C ILE A 132 32.37 11.04 -56.70
N THR A 133 32.97 9.87 -56.96
CA THR A 133 32.30 8.58 -56.79
C THR A 133 33.02 7.68 -55.79
N ALA A 134 32.27 6.96 -55.00
CA ALA A 134 32.79 5.92 -54.10
C ALA A 134 31.85 4.70 -54.14
N ARG A 135 32.38 3.51 -54.39
CA ARG A 135 31.56 2.26 -54.45
C ARG A 135 30.31 2.40 -55.33
N ASP A 136 30.49 2.99 -56.53
CA ASP A 136 29.41 3.25 -57.52
C ASP A 136 28.33 4.27 -57.05
N GLN A 137 28.49 4.88 -55.91
CA GLN A 137 27.62 5.97 -55.44
C GLN A 137 28.23 7.33 -55.77
N LEU A 138 27.40 8.27 -56.21
CA LEU A 138 27.79 9.65 -56.37
C LEU A 138 27.83 10.32 -54.99
N VAL A 139 29.01 10.75 -54.59
CA VAL A 139 29.24 11.42 -53.28
C VAL A 139 29.30 12.93 -53.43
N GLY A 140 29.65 13.41 -54.60
CA GLY A 140 29.80 14.85 -54.85
C GLY A 140 30.21 15.19 -56.27
N VAL A 141 30.59 16.44 -56.45
CA VAL A 141 31.14 16.96 -57.72
C VAL A 141 32.30 17.92 -57.44
N LEU A 142 33.44 17.70 -58.10
CA LEU A 142 34.58 18.60 -58.11
C LEU A 142 34.55 19.42 -59.42
N THR A 143 34.66 20.74 -59.30
CA THR A 143 34.75 21.64 -60.46
C THR A 143 35.97 22.57 -60.29
N LEU A 144 36.89 22.56 -61.24
CA LEU A 144 38.13 23.37 -61.27
C LEU A 144 38.07 24.34 -62.44
N VAL A 145 38.59 25.56 -62.26
CA VAL A 145 38.43 26.66 -63.21
C VAL A 145 39.79 27.38 -63.36
N HIS A 146 40.13 27.68 -64.60
CA HIS A 146 41.29 28.55 -64.95
C HIS A 146 40.83 29.75 -65.78
N PRO A 147 41.39 30.98 -65.56
CA PRO A 147 40.94 32.17 -66.26
C PRO A 147 41.29 32.20 -67.74
N GLU A 148 42.26 31.39 -68.21
CA GLU A 148 42.66 31.30 -69.62
C GLU A 148 41.82 30.22 -70.33
N PRO A 149 41.09 30.58 -71.42
CA PRO A 149 40.40 29.59 -72.24
C PRO A 149 41.43 28.59 -72.88
N GLY A 150 41.06 27.32 -72.93
CA GLY A 150 41.91 26.27 -73.49
C GLY A 150 43.09 25.83 -72.62
N PHE A 151 43.18 26.31 -71.37
CA PHE A 151 44.24 25.90 -70.45
C PHE A 151 44.17 24.41 -70.13
N PHE A 152 42.98 23.90 -69.83
CA PHE A 152 42.82 22.48 -69.53
C PHE A 152 42.74 21.62 -70.79
N ASP A 153 43.37 20.48 -70.74
CA ASP A 153 43.32 19.43 -71.72
C ASP A 153 42.82 18.08 -71.13
N GLN A 154 42.89 17.01 -71.91
CA GLN A 154 42.44 15.68 -71.49
C GLN A 154 43.29 15.11 -70.34
N SER A 155 44.52 15.50 -70.20
CA SER A 155 45.40 15.04 -69.12
C SER A 155 44.97 15.67 -67.76
N HIS A 156 44.61 16.95 -67.81
CA HIS A 156 44.06 17.66 -66.64
C HIS A 156 42.67 17.08 -66.18
N LEU A 157 41.86 16.71 -67.19
CA LEU A 157 40.59 16.03 -66.90
C LEU A 157 40.75 14.68 -66.20
N SER A 158 41.73 13.88 -66.77
CA SER A 158 42.04 12.57 -66.19
C SER A 158 42.59 12.66 -64.77
N LEU A 159 43.45 13.70 -64.52
CA LEU A 159 43.96 13.93 -63.16
C LEU A 159 42.92 14.42 -62.22
N ALA A 160 42.05 15.33 -62.66
CA ALA A 160 40.93 15.81 -61.85
C ALA A 160 39.94 14.65 -61.46
N GLN A 161 39.67 13.73 -62.43
CA GLN A 161 38.91 12.53 -62.16
C GLN A 161 39.60 11.61 -61.15
N ALA A 162 40.90 11.37 -61.31
CA ALA A 162 41.61 10.52 -60.37
C ALA A 162 41.66 11.11 -58.95
N ILE A 163 41.78 12.43 -58.83
CA ILE A 163 41.62 13.12 -57.50
C ILE A 163 40.22 13.00 -56.97
N ALA A 164 39.20 13.18 -57.81
CA ALA A 164 37.80 13.05 -57.44
C ALA A 164 37.46 11.64 -56.94
N ASP A 165 38.00 10.59 -57.58
CA ASP A 165 37.82 9.20 -57.15
C ASP A 165 38.47 8.94 -55.77
N GLN A 166 39.70 9.46 -55.53
CA GLN A 166 40.31 9.35 -54.20
C GLN A 166 39.55 10.17 -53.13
N ALA A 167 39.10 11.35 -53.49
CA ALA A 167 38.27 12.17 -52.64
C ALA A 167 36.99 11.47 -52.25
N GLY A 168 36.34 10.75 -53.19
CA GLY A 168 35.12 9.99 -52.93
C GLY A 168 35.30 8.96 -51.82
N ILE A 169 36.38 8.20 -51.87
CA ILE A 169 36.72 7.20 -50.85
C ILE A 169 36.93 7.88 -49.49
N ALA A 170 37.69 8.99 -49.46
CA ALA A 170 38.00 9.71 -48.24
C ALA A 170 36.74 10.33 -47.60
N ILE A 171 35.87 10.95 -48.42
CA ILE A 171 34.60 11.53 -47.97
C ILE A 171 33.68 10.47 -47.42
N LEU A 172 33.52 9.32 -48.07
CA LEU A 172 32.71 8.21 -47.60
C LEU A 172 33.22 7.65 -46.25
N ASN A 173 34.58 7.48 -46.14
CA ASN A 173 35.18 7.03 -44.89
C ASN A 173 34.97 8.02 -43.75
N ALA A 174 35.13 9.32 -43.98
CA ALA A 174 34.89 10.36 -42.97
C ALA A 174 33.42 10.34 -42.50
N ARG A 175 32.46 10.18 -43.43
CA ARG A 175 31.04 10.05 -43.08
C ARG A 175 30.77 8.81 -42.24
N LEU A 176 31.22 7.64 -42.66
CA LEU A 176 31.04 6.39 -41.92
C LEU A 176 31.69 6.45 -40.53
N TYR A 177 32.83 7.09 -40.42
CA TYR A 177 33.52 7.30 -39.15
C TYR A 177 32.70 8.22 -38.23
N ALA A 178 32.23 9.35 -38.75
CA ALA A 178 31.38 10.29 -37.98
C ALA A 178 30.09 9.64 -37.50
N GLU A 179 29.40 8.85 -38.36
CA GLU A 179 28.20 8.12 -38.02
C GLU A 179 28.46 7.03 -36.95
N SER A 180 29.58 6.27 -37.12
CA SER A 180 29.97 5.27 -36.12
C SER A 180 30.30 5.90 -34.78
N GLN A 181 30.99 7.04 -34.74
CA GLN A 181 31.27 7.79 -33.52
C GLN A 181 30.00 8.33 -32.88
N ARG A 182 29.04 8.78 -33.67
CA ARG A 182 27.74 9.24 -33.22
C ARG A 182 26.95 8.09 -32.57
N GLN A 183 26.88 6.93 -33.27
CA GLN A 183 26.20 5.75 -32.73
C GLN A 183 26.88 5.25 -31.44
N ALA A 184 28.22 5.21 -31.40
CA ALA A 184 28.94 4.82 -30.21
C ALA A 184 28.63 5.73 -28.99
N ARG A 185 28.58 7.06 -29.23
CA ARG A 185 28.20 8.01 -28.17
C ARG A 185 26.78 7.77 -27.63
N ILE A 186 25.81 7.57 -28.54
CA ILE A 186 24.43 7.27 -28.17
C ILE A 186 24.36 5.97 -27.34
N MET A 187 25.04 4.91 -27.82
CA MET A 187 25.05 3.62 -27.12
C MET A 187 25.70 3.69 -25.74
N THR A 188 26.79 4.45 -25.60
CA THR A 188 27.44 4.65 -24.30
C THR A 188 26.52 5.39 -23.34
N ALA A 189 25.87 6.47 -23.77
CA ALA A 189 24.92 7.22 -22.96
C ALA A 189 23.73 6.35 -22.53
N LEU A 190 23.20 5.52 -23.44
CA LEU A 190 22.10 4.59 -23.10
C LEU A 190 22.54 3.49 -22.13
N ALA A 191 23.77 2.95 -22.28
CA ALA A 191 24.29 1.93 -21.39
C ALA A 191 24.52 2.47 -19.96
N GLU A 192 25.08 3.68 -19.84
CA GLU A 192 25.25 4.36 -18.56
C GLU A 192 23.89 4.65 -17.89
N SER A 193 22.93 5.15 -18.67
CA SER A 193 21.56 5.38 -18.20
C SER A 193 20.88 4.08 -17.75
N ALA A 194 21.04 2.98 -18.49
CA ALA A 194 20.48 1.69 -18.13
C ALA A 194 21.01 1.20 -16.77
N ALA A 195 22.33 1.26 -16.57
CA ALA A 195 22.95 0.86 -15.31
C ALA A 195 22.46 1.71 -14.11
N ALA A 196 22.32 3.02 -14.31
CA ALA A 196 21.84 3.93 -13.28
C ALA A 196 20.37 3.67 -12.92
N ILE A 197 19.49 3.52 -13.92
CA ILE A 197 18.05 3.37 -13.75
C ILE A 197 17.70 2.01 -13.12
N THR A 198 18.35 0.92 -13.52
CA THR A 198 18.05 -0.44 -13.05
C THR A 198 18.65 -0.80 -11.70
N SER A 199 19.42 0.08 -11.08
CA SER A 199 20.14 -0.20 -9.82
C SER A 199 19.25 -0.13 -8.56
N SER A 200 17.97 0.23 -8.67
CA SER A 200 17.00 0.28 -7.58
C SER A 200 15.70 -0.41 -7.96
N LEU A 201 15.01 -0.94 -6.94
CA LEU A 201 13.64 -1.45 -7.03
C LEU A 201 12.61 -0.50 -6.38
N ASP A 202 13.07 0.60 -5.80
CA ASP A 202 12.23 1.65 -5.25
C ASP A 202 11.77 2.55 -6.40
N LEU A 203 10.45 2.69 -6.57
CA LEU A 203 9.85 3.41 -7.68
C LEU A 203 10.23 4.90 -7.68
N GLU A 204 10.23 5.55 -6.51
CA GLU A 204 10.58 6.98 -6.40
C GLU A 204 12.04 7.22 -6.82
N VAL A 205 12.95 6.35 -6.36
CA VAL A 205 14.37 6.39 -6.72
C VAL A 205 14.57 6.15 -8.21
N VAL A 206 13.85 5.21 -8.80
CA VAL A 206 13.88 4.91 -10.23
C VAL A 206 13.42 6.12 -11.05
N LEU A 207 12.28 6.72 -10.70
CA LEU A 207 11.74 7.89 -11.38
C LEU A 207 12.71 9.08 -11.32
N GLN A 208 13.26 9.34 -10.13
CA GLN A 208 14.25 10.42 -9.95
C GLN A 208 15.50 10.22 -10.84
N ARG A 209 16.04 9.00 -10.87
CA ARG A 209 17.21 8.68 -11.72
C ARG A 209 16.93 8.83 -13.20
N ILE A 210 15.75 8.44 -13.66
CA ILE A 210 15.33 8.64 -15.06
C ILE A 210 15.39 10.12 -15.41
N LEU A 211 14.81 10.98 -14.58
CA LEU A 211 14.82 12.42 -14.81
C LEU A 211 16.25 13.01 -14.83
N GLU A 212 17.08 12.61 -13.87
CA GLU A 212 18.49 13.04 -13.79
C GLU A 212 19.28 12.65 -15.04
N GLN A 213 19.14 11.40 -15.50
CA GLN A 213 19.81 10.91 -16.71
C GLN A 213 19.38 11.68 -17.95
N ILE A 214 18.09 11.98 -18.09
CA ILE A 214 17.56 12.75 -19.22
C ILE A 214 18.06 14.20 -19.16
N SER A 215 18.00 14.83 -17.99
CA SER A 215 18.47 16.21 -17.80
C SER A 215 19.95 16.35 -18.15
N GLN A 216 20.79 15.40 -17.75
CA GLN A 216 22.23 15.38 -18.09
C GLN A 216 22.48 15.12 -19.57
N ALA A 217 21.75 14.16 -20.17
CA ALA A 217 21.96 13.76 -21.57
C ALA A 217 21.51 14.86 -22.55
N LEU A 218 20.40 15.53 -22.26
CA LEU A 218 19.80 16.52 -23.18
C LEU A 218 20.08 17.97 -22.80
N ARG A 219 20.62 18.27 -21.62
CA ARG A 219 20.95 19.60 -21.10
C ARG A 219 19.75 20.56 -21.23
N VAL A 220 18.68 20.24 -20.54
CA VAL A 220 17.40 20.95 -20.58
C VAL A 220 17.08 21.65 -19.27
N GLU A 221 16.18 22.64 -19.29
CA GLU A 221 15.73 23.38 -18.11
C GLU A 221 14.81 22.54 -17.21
N ALA A 222 13.95 21.69 -17.82
CA ALA A 222 13.04 20.86 -17.07
C ALA A 222 12.83 19.50 -17.75
N VAL A 223 12.53 18.49 -16.93
CA VAL A 223 12.16 17.14 -17.37
C VAL A 223 10.96 16.72 -16.52
N SER A 224 9.94 16.17 -17.17
CA SER A 224 8.77 15.60 -16.50
C SER A 224 8.45 14.20 -17.02
N LEU A 225 7.89 13.38 -16.13
CA LEU A 225 7.47 12.04 -16.43
C LEU A 225 6.03 11.84 -15.96
N ALA A 226 5.17 11.38 -16.87
CA ALA A 226 3.80 11.04 -16.55
C ALA A 226 3.49 9.58 -16.90
N LEU A 227 2.74 8.92 -16.02
CA LEU A 227 2.31 7.54 -16.19
C LEU A 227 0.84 7.49 -16.57
N LEU A 228 0.46 6.51 -17.38
CA LEU A 228 -0.94 6.25 -17.68
C LEU A 228 -1.65 5.69 -16.45
N THR A 229 -2.82 6.25 -16.15
CA THR A 229 -3.70 5.71 -15.11
C THR A 229 -4.18 4.31 -15.50
N SER A 230 -4.67 3.54 -14.54
CA SER A 230 -5.15 2.17 -14.75
C SER A 230 -6.26 2.04 -15.81
N GLN A 231 -6.98 3.13 -16.09
CA GLN A 231 -8.01 3.18 -17.13
C GLN A 231 -7.46 3.60 -18.49
N GLY A 232 -6.20 4.02 -18.59
CA GLY A 232 -5.55 4.42 -19.83
C GLY A 232 -6.09 5.72 -20.46
N GLN A 233 -6.92 6.48 -19.75
CA GLN A 233 -7.56 7.70 -20.27
C GLN A 233 -6.87 8.99 -19.85
N GLU A 234 -6.05 8.93 -18.83
CA GLU A 234 -5.35 10.09 -18.27
C GLU A 234 -3.87 9.78 -18.04
N LEU A 235 -3.05 10.82 -18.15
CA LEU A 235 -1.66 10.84 -17.75
C LEU A 235 -1.57 11.52 -16.38
N GLU A 236 -0.97 10.86 -15.41
CA GLU A 236 -0.67 11.39 -14.08
C GLU A 236 0.84 11.68 -13.99
N TYR A 237 1.20 12.93 -13.70
CA TYR A 237 2.60 13.31 -13.55
C TYR A 237 3.18 12.76 -12.27
N ALA A 238 4.09 11.80 -12.41
CA ALA A 238 4.69 11.04 -11.33
C ALA A 238 6.02 11.62 -10.82
N ALA A 239 6.75 12.35 -11.67
CA ALA A 239 8.02 12.97 -11.29
C ALA A 239 8.37 14.15 -12.21
N SER A 240 9.11 15.15 -11.68
CA SER A 240 9.61 16.32 -12.43
C SER A 240 10.91 16.88 -11.85
N ILE A 241 11.74 17.49 -12.68
CA ILE A 241 12.93 18.29 -12.32
C ILE A 241 12.82 19.63 -13.05
N PRO A 242 13.09 20.80 -12.40
CA PRO A 242 13.44 20.96 -10.98
C PRO A 242 12.27 20.66 -10.03
N MET A 243 12.61 20.13 -8.87
CA MET A 243 11.61 19.78 -7.82
C MET A 243 10.89 21.00 -7.22
N GLU A 244 11.41 22.21 -7.43
CA GLU A 244 10.83 23.45 -6.90
C GLU A 244 9.52 23.84 -7.59
N GLU A 245 9.26 23.31 -8.78
CA GLU A 245 7.96 23.41 -9.46
C GLU A 245 6.99 22.32 -8.97
N ARG A 246 6.79 22.28 -7.66
CA ARG A 246 6.02 21.26 -6.92
C ARG A 246 4.56 21.08 -7.34
N ASN A 247 4.06 21.89 -8.26
CA ASN A 247 2.66 21.85 -8.64
C ASN A 247 2.32 20.81 -9.71
N MET A 248 3.31 20.13 -10.30
CA MET A 248 3.07 19.11 -11.34
C MET A 248 2.75 17.73 -10.77
N LEU A 249 3.33 17.34 -9.64
CA LEU A 249 3.16 16.00 -9.07
C LEU A 249 1.69 15.71 -8.74
N GLY A 250 1.18 14.59 -9.27
CA GLY A 250 -0.20 14.16 -9.08
C GLY A 250 -1.23 14.88 -9.96
N LEU A 251 -0.83 15.85 -10.80
CA LEU A 251 -1.74 16.42 -11.79
C LEU A 251 -2.08 15.39 -12.86
N ARG A 252 -3.35 15.39 -13.26
CA ARG A 252 -3.87 14.49 -14.28
C ARG A 252 -4.36 15.27 -15.48
N PHE A 253 -3.93 14.84 -16.66
CA PHE A 253 -4.37 15.40 -17.93
C PHE A 253 -4.92 14.31 -18.83
N PRO A 254 -6.00 14.55 -19.58
CA PRO A 254 -6.57 13.55 -20.47
C PRO A 254 -5.61 13.28 -21.62
N VAL A 255 -5.48 12.03 -22.00
CA VAL A 255 -4.65 11.62 -23.16
C VAL A 255 -5.15 12.20 -24.49
N SER A 256 -6.36 12.75 -24.53
CA SER A 256 -6.91 13.41 -25.73
C SER A 256 -6.29 14.78 -26.03
N GLN A 257 -5.55 15.38 -25.11
CA GLN A 257 -5.05 16.75 -25.17
C GLN A 257 -3.53 16.82 -25.07
N GLY A 258 -2.95 17.86 -25.65
CA GLY A 258 -1.55 18.20 -25.54
C GLY A 258 -0.60 17.28 -26.31
N ILE A 259 0.68 17.69 -26.34
CA ILE A 259 1.80 16.92 -26.94
C ILE A 259 1.96 15.59 -26.21
N ALA A 260 1.94 15.60 -24.88
CA ALA A 260 2.02 14.40 -24.03
C ALA A 260 0.92 13.39 -24.37
N GLY A 261 -0.33 13.83 -24.47
CA GLY A 261 -1.45 12.99 -24.84
C GLY A 261 -1.36 12.44 -26.26
N TRP A 262 -0.83 13.23 -27.21
CA TRP A 262 -0.59 12.75 -28.57
C TRP A 262 0.47 11.63 -28.58
N VAL A 263 1.59 11.82 -27.90
CA VAL A 263 2.67 10.81 -27.79
C VAL A 263 2.16 9.54 -27.12
N ALA A 264 1.39 9.66 -26.04
CA ALA A 264 0.82 8.50 -25.34
C ALA A 264 -0.10 7.67 -26.25
N ARG A 265 -0.95 8.31 -27.08
CA ARG A 265 -1.89 7.62 -27.97
C ARG A 265 -1.23 6.99 -29.19
N HIS A 266 -0.29 7.70 -29.82
CA HIS A 266 0.33 7.22 -31.06
C HIS A 266 1.56 6.36 -30.80
N GLY A 267 2.12 6.42 -29.59
CA GLY A 267 3.35 5.73 -29.24
C GLY A 267 4.56 6.19 -30.02
N GLN A 268 4.53 7.38 -30.62
CA GLN A 268 5.62 7.96 -31.38
C GLN A 268 6.12 9.21 -30.67
N GLY A 269 7.42 9.32 -30.53
CA GLY A 269 8.01 10.52 -29.96
C GLY A 269 7.95 11.72 -30.92
N LEU A 270 7.96 12.92 -30.38
CA LEU A 270 7.82 14.18 -31.11
C LEU A 270 8.83 15.22 -30.62
N VAL A 271 9.38 16.00 -31.56
CA VAL A 271 10.18 17.22 -31.28
C VAL A 271 9.40 18.41 -31.74
N VAL A 272 9.16 19.35 -30.85
CA VAL A 272 8.46 20.61 -31.14
C VAL A 272 9.41 21.77 -30.81
N PRO A 273 10.04 22.40 -31.84
CA PRO A 273 11.03 23.46 -31.62
C PRO A 273 10.43 24.78 -31.11
N ASN A 274 9.16 25.04 -31.42
CA ASN A 274 8.42 26.22 -30.95
C ASN A 274 7.04 25.76 -30.43
N ALA A 275 6.95 25.47 -29.12
CA ALA A 275 5.75 24.93 -28.53
C ALA A 275 4.56 25.89 -28.60
N GLN A 276 4.79 27.20 -28.44
CA GLN A 276 3.72 28.22 -28.41
C GLN A 276 2.98 28.36 -29.75
N GLU A 277 3.57 27.93 -30.85
CA GLU A 277 3.00 28.00 -32.21
C GLU A 277 2.46 26.62 -32.68
N ASP A 278 2.73 25.54 -31.93
CA ASP A 278 2.32 24.21 -32.34
C ASP A 278 0.85 23.92 -32.00
N PRO A 279 0.06 23.41 -32.95
CA PRO A 279 -1.37 23.15 -32.74
C PRO A 279 -1.66 22.04 -31.70
N LEU A 280 -0.68 21.24 -31.36
CA LEU A 280 -0.80 20.19 -30.31
C LEU A 280 -0.49 20.74 -28.91
N PHE A 281 0.07 21.93 -28.80
CA PHE A 281 0.44 22.49 -27.51
C PHE A 281 -0.76 22.91 -26.69
N ASP A 282 -0.83 22.43 -25.44
CA ASP A 282 -1.84 22.83 -24.47
C ASP A 282 -1.18 23.69 -23.37
N PRO A 283 -1.57 24.98 -23.24
CA PRO A 283 -0.99 25.89 -22.25
C PRO A 283 -1.48 25.64 -20.81
N GLU A 284 -2.31 24.65 -20.55
CA GLU A 284 -2.90 24.43 -19.23
C GLU A 284 -1.83 24.07 -18.19
N ALA A 285 -0.88 23.22 -18.55
CA ALA A 285 0.26 22.89 -17.69
C ALA A 285 1.10 24.11 -17.36
N ASP A 286 1.42 24.94 -18.36
CA ASP A 286 2.16 26.20 -18.18
C ASP A 286 1.41 27.16 -17.23
N ARG A 287 0.08 27.24 -17.34
CA ARG A 287 -0.75 28.09 -16.46
C ARG A 287 -0.76 27.63 -15.02
N LEU A 288 -0.78 26.32 -14.80
CA LEU A 288 -0.84 25.72 -13.45
C LEU A 288 0.51 25.80 -12.74
N THR A 289 1.61 25.66 -13.48
CA THR A 289 2.96 25.61 -12.91
C THR A 289 3.67 26.95 -12.91
N GLY A 290 3.26 27.89 -13.79
CA GLY A 290 3.99 29.14 -14.07
C GLY A 290 5.22 28.95 -14.94
N PHE A 291 5.52 27.72 -15.40
CA PHE A 291 6.61 27.45 -16.34
C PHE A 291 6.24 27.96 -17.73
N LYS A 292 7.21 28.36 -18.52
CA LYS A 292 6.99 28.80 -19.90
C LYS A 292 7.70 27.83 -20.85
N THR A 293 6.93 26.94 -21.44
CA THR A 293 7.41 26.00 -22.43
C THR A 293 7.72 26.70 -23.76
N ARG A 294 8.96 26.65 -24.20
CA ARG A 294 9.42 27.21 -25.50
C ARG A 294 9.60 26.10 -26.54
N ALA A 295 10.28 25.06 -26.17
CA ALA A 295 10.51 23.88 -27.00
C ALA A 295 10.35 22.60 -26.16
N VAL A 296 9.87 21.52 -26.75
CA VAL A 296 9.67 20.25 -26.10
C VAL A 296 10.12 19.09 -26.99
N VAL A 297 10.76 18.11 -26.40
CA VAL A 297 10.89 16.77 -26.94
C VAL A 297 10.16 15.81 -26.01
N CYS A 298 9.24 15.04 -26.55
CA CYS A 298 8.41 14.10 -25.80
C CYS A 298 8.56 12.70 -26.41
N ALA A 299 8.77 11.70 -25.55
CA ALA A 299 8.90 10.30 -25.98
C ALA A 299 8.01 9.38 -25.13
N PRO A 300 7.50 8.28 -25.72
CA PRO A 300 6.74 7.30 -24.99
C PRO A 300 7.65 6.46 -24.08
N ILE A 301 7.16 6.17 -22.88
CA ILE A 301 7.73 5.15 -21.99
C ILE A 301 7.04 3.84 -22.32
N ARG A 302 7.81 2.84 -22.76
CA ARG A 302 7.26 1.56 -23.21
C ARG A 302 7.74 0.41 -22.32
N SER A 303 6.83 -0.52 -22.07
CA SER A 303 7.16 -1.83 -21.49
C SER A 303 6.44 -2.90 -22.29
N ASN A 304 7.18 -3.88 -22.85
CA ASN A 304 6.62 -4.96 -23.70
C ASN A 304 5.72 -4.42 -24.83
N ASP A 305 6.19 -3.42 -25.56
CA ASP A 305 5.48 -2.73 -26.66
C ASP A 305 4.23 -1.91 -26.25
N GLU A 306 3.80 -1.95 -25.00
CA GLU A 306 2.74 -1.08 -24.48
C GLU A 306 3.31 0.26 -24.01
N VAL A 307 2.61 1.34 -24.30
CA VAL A 307 2.91 2.66 -23.73
C VAL A 307 2.35 2.68 -22.32
N ILE A 308 3.22 2.84 -21.34
CA ILE A 308 2.85 2.94 -19.91
C ILE A 308 2.92 4.38 -19.39
N GLY A 309 3.44 5.30 -20.20
CA GLY A 309 3.60 6.70 -19.83
C GLY A 309 4.34 7.48 -20.90
N ILE A 310 4.70 8.71 -20.56
CA ILE A 310 5.53 9.59 -21.40
C ILE A 310 6.63 10.23 -20.57
N VAL A 311 7.66 10.70 -21.27
CA VAL A 311 8.67 11.57 -20.69
C VAL A 311 8.88 12.76 -21.61
N GLU A 312 8.99 13.93 -21.01
CA GLU A 312 9.18 15.22 -21.70
C GLU A 312 10.46 15.89 -21.22
N ALA A 313 11.23 16.42 -22.14
CA ALA A 313 12.34 17.31 -21.85
C ALA A 313 12.05 18.68 -22.48
N LEU A 314 12.14 19.71 -21.66
CA LEU A 314 11.64 21.05 -21.96
C LEU A 314 12.79 22.06 -21.99
N ASN A 315 12.75 22.98 -22.95
CA ASN A 315 13.63 24.13 -23.06
C ASN A 315 15.12 23.76 -23.04
N PRO A 316 15.70 23.32 -24.17
CA PRO A 316 17.13 23.02 -24.24
C PRO A 316 17.98 24.28 -23.95
N VAL A 317 19.05 24.12 -23.17
CA VAL A 317 19.95 25.22 -22.76
C VAL A 317 20.57 25.91 -23.97
N ASP A 318 20.89 25.17 -25.03
CA ASP A 318 21.47 25.65 -26.27
C ASP A 318 20.43 26.16 -27.28
N ASN A 319 19.20 26.48 -26.82
CA ASN A 319 18.04 26.97 -27.58
C ASN A 319 17.46 26.01 -28.62
N ASN A 320 18.11 24.94 -28.99
CA ASN A 320 17.62 23.93 -29.93
C ASN A 320 17.94 22.53 -29.45
N PHE A 321 17.01 21.61 -29.67
CA PHE A 321 17.30 20.19 -29.51
C PHE A 321 18.26 19.71 -30.60
N GLY A 322 19.33 19.03 -30.21
CA GLY A 322 20.21 18.34 -31.14
C GLY A 322 19.49 17.26 -31.95
N ALA A 323 20.03 16.92 -33.12
CA ALA A 323 19.43 15.93 -34.04
C ALA A 323 19.13 14.55 -33.36
N ASP A 324 19.85 14.26 -32.29
CA ASP A 324 19.76 12.98 -31.57
C ASP A 324 18.82 13.00 -30.36
N ALA A 325 18.28 14.16 -29.98
CA ALA A 325 17.53 14.32 -28.74
C ALA A 325 16.35 13.35 -28.65
N LEU A 326 15.57 13.18 -29.71
CA LEU A 326 14.46 12.23 -29.74
C LEU A 326 14.92 10.78 -29.63
N THR A 327 16.03 10.42 -30.31
CA THR A 327 16.59 9.07 -30.27
C THR A 327 17.06 8.71 -28.87
N VAL A 328 17.78 9.63 -28.21
CA VAL A 328 18.25 9.46 -26.84
C VAL A 328 17.07 9.37 -25.88
N LEU A 329 16.10 10.30 -25.97
CA LEU A 329 14.93 10.30 -25.09
C LEU A 329 14.08 9.05 -25.25
N THR A 330 13.87 8.57 -26.49
CA THR A 330 13.13 7.35 -26.78
C THR A 330 13.85 6.11 -26.23
N GLY A 331 15.19 6.07 -26.37
CA GLY A 331 16.01 4.99 -25.80
C GLY A 331 15.93 4.94 -24.27
N ILE A 332 16.09 6.09 -23.61
CA ILE A 332 15.94 6.17 -22.15
C ILE A 332 14.50 5.84 -21.74
N GLY A 333 13.47 6.31 -22.47
CA GLY A 333 12.08 5.98 -22.22
C GLY A 333 11.77 4.49 -22.27
N SER A 334 12.39 3.75 -23.20
CA SER A 334 12.26 2.29 -23.28
C SER A 334 12.95 1.57 -22.11
N LEU A 335 14.13 2.02 -21.68
CA LEU A 335 14.80 1.51 -20.48
C LEU A 335 14.00 1.81 -19.21
N ALA A 336 13.50 3.03 -19.12
CA ALA A 336 12.66 3.50 -18.03
C ALA A 336 11.40 2.64 -17.86
N GLY A 337 10.74 2.29 -18.97
CA GLY A 337 9.53 1.47 -18.94
C GLY A 337 9.73 0.12 -18.28
N SER A 338 10.83 -0.57 -18.57
CA SER A 338 11.17 -1.85 -17.95
C SER A 338 11.46 -1.67 -16.45
N ALA A 339 12.24 -0.65 -16.08
CA ALA A 339 12.60 -0.40 -14.68
C ALA A 339 11.39 0.00 -13.83
N ILE A 340 10.52 0.89 -14.34
CA ILE A 340 9.27 1.29 -13.68
C ILE A 340 8.37 0.07 -13.46
N ARG A 341 8.24 -0.80 -14.47
CA ARG A 341 7.40 -2.00 -14.37
C ARG A 341 7.94 -2.97 -13.30
N HIS A 342 9.27 -3.16 -13.26
CA HIS A 342 9.91 -4.00 -12.24
C HIS A 342 9.69 -3.43 -10.83
N ALA A 343 9.87 -2.12 -10.64
CA ALA A 343 9.63 -1.46 -9.36
C ALA A 343 8.18 -1.60 -8.92
N GLN A 344 7.20 -1.34 -9.80
CA GLN A 344 5.77 -1.51 -9.50
C GLN A 344 5.39 -2.96 -9.17
N LEU A 345 5.96 -3.93 -9.87
CA LEU A 345 5.73 -5.36 -9.58
C LEU A 345 6.31 -5.74 -8.22
N PHE A 346 7.50 -5.23 -7.90
CA PHE A 346 8.15 -5.47 -6.62
C PHE A 346 7.34 -4.88 -5.45
N GLU A 347 6.87 -3.63 -5.58
CA GLU A 347 5.98 -3.01 -4.57
C GLU A 347 4.68 -3.80 -4.37
N ARG A 348 4.05 -4.26 -5.47
CA ARG A 348 2.84 -5.08 -5.39
C ARG A 348 3.11 -6.42 -4.71
N LEU A 349 4.25 -7.05 -5.02
CA LEU A 349 4.66 -8.30 -4.40
C LEU A 349 4.92 -8.11 -2.89
N GLN A 350 5.64 -7.06 -2.51
CA GLN A 350 5.87 -6.72 -1.10
C GLN A 350 4.56 -6.44 -0.36
N ALA A 351 3.67 -5.65 -0.96
CA ALA A 351 2.37 -5.36 -0.36
C ALA A 351 1.50 -6.61 -0.21
N ALA A 352 1.52 -7.52 -1.19
CA ALA A 352 0.82 -8.80 -1.13
C ALA A 352 1.43 -9.72 -0.06
N HIS A 353 2.77 -9.79 0.00
CA HIS A 353 3.49 -10.57 1.01
C HIS A 353 3.21 -10.05 2.43
N LYS A 354 3.28 -8.73 2.61
CA LYS A 354 2.94 -8.11 3.91
C LYS A 354 1.50 -8.40 4.30
N ARG A 355 0.54 -8.25 3.38
CA ARG A 355 -0.87 -8.57 3.66
C ARG A 355 -1.08 -10.04 4.03
N TYR A 356 -0.39 -10.95 3.36
CA TYR A 356 -0.42 -12.38 3.70
C TYR A 356 0.11 -12.60 5.12
N HIS A 357 1.26 -12.02 5.44
CA HIS A 357 1.90 -12.11 6.75
C HIS A 357 0.98 -11.56 7.85
N ASP A 358 0.44 -10.34 7.66
CA ASP A 358 -0.48 -9.71 8.61
C ASP A 358 -1.76 -10.57 8.84
N LEU A 359 -2.32 -11.18 7.79
CA LEU A 359 -3.51 -12.03 7.92
C LEU A 359 -3.23 -13.42 8.52
N PHE A 360 -2.05 -13.96 8.30
CA PHE A 360 -1.66 -15.28 8.78
C PHE A 360 -1.09 -15.22 10.20
N ASP A 361 -0.08 -14.37 10.44
CA ASP A 361 0.62 -14.31 11.73
C ASP A 361 -0.12 -13.53 12.81
N ASP A 362 -0.84 -12.47 12.45
CA ASP A 362 -1.63 -11.66 13.37
C ASP A 362 -3.02 -12.27 13.67
N ASN A 363 -3.31 -13.46 13.11
CA ASN A 363 -4.57 -14.14 13.42
C ASN A 363 -4.60 -14.57 14.90
N ILE A 364 -5.74 -14.33 15.57
CA ILE A 364 -5.94 -14.65 17.00
C ILE A 364 -5.95 -16.17 17.24
N ASP A 365 -6.46 -16.94 16.27
CA ASP A 365 -6.50 -18.39 16.37
C ASP A 365 -5.17 -19.02 15.85
N PRO A 366 -4.61 -20.05 16.51
CA PRO A 366 -3.53 -20.85 15.96
C PRO A 366 -3.90 -21.46 14.61
N ILE A 367 -3.05 -21.22 13.60
CA ILE A 367 -3.21 -21.77 12.25
C ILE A 367 -1.97 -22.63 11.94
N LEU A 368 -2.20 -23.87 11.51
CA LEU A 368 -1.16 -24.75 11.03
C LEU A 368 -1.50 -25.23 9.62
N ILE A 369 -0.50 -25.40 8.78
CA ILE A 369 -0.60 -26.00 7.46
C ILE A 369 0.20 -27.30 7.48
N THR A 370 -0.43 -28.39 7.05
CA THR A 370 0.21 -29.70 7.01
C THR A 370 0.10 -30.31 5.62
N ASP A 371 0.96 -31.30 5.35
CA ASP A 371 0.70 -32.23 4.26
C ASP A 371 -0.48 -33.18 4.61
N TRP A 372 -0.85 -34.05 3.67
CA TRP A 372 -1.93 -35.01 3.86
C TRP A 372 -1.62 -36.08 4.93
N ASP A 373 -0.34 -36.32 5.22
CA ASP A 373 0.11 -37.22 6.29
C ASP A 373 0.05 -36.55 7.68
N GLY A 374 -0.30 -35.26 7.73
CA GLY A 374 -0.42 -34.47 8.96
C GLY A 374 0.92 -33.90 9.46
N ARG A 375 1.97 -33.89 8.63
CA ARG A 375 3.25 -33.26 8.97
C ARG A 375 3.13 -31.74 8.83
N ILE A 376 3.50 -31.00 9.86
CA ILE A 376 3.43 -29.56 9.92
C ILE A 376 4.48 -28.94 8.99
N LEU A 377 4.03 -28.14 8.04
CA LEU A 377 4.85 -27.39 7.08
C LEU A 377 4.99 -25.92 7.48
N GLU A 378 3.88 -25.29 7.81
CA GLU A 378 3.82 -23.90 8.24
C GLU A 378 2.92 -23.75 9.46
N LEU A 379 3.16 -22.71 10.23
CA LEU A 379 2.33 -22.31 11.35
C LEU A 379 2.47 -20.81 11.60
N ASN A 380 1.41 -20.18 12.11
CA ASN A 380 1.41 -18.78 12.45
C ASN A 380 2.00 -18.53 13.85
N HIS A 381 2.31 -17.27 14.15
CA HIS A 381 2.87 -16.87 15.44
C HIS A 381 1.97 -17.26 16.63
N GLN A 382 0.65 -17.17 16.47
CA GLN A 382 -0.29 -17.57 17.52
C GLN A 382 -0.21 -19.08 17.85
N ALA A 383 0.13 -19.91 16.89
CA ALA A 383 0.36 -21.35 17.14
C ALA A 383 1.58 -21.59 18.05
N GLU A 384 2.68 -20.83 17.84
CA GLU A 384 3.86 -20.90 18.72
C GLU A 384 3.52 -20.52 20.18
N ILE A 385 2.77 -19.41 20.34
CA ILE A 385 2.35 -18.93 21.66
C ILE A 385 1.45 -19.94 22.35
N THR A 386 0.45 -20.48 21.65
CA THR A 386 -0.56 -21.38 22.23
C THR A 386 0.01 -22.73 22.55
N ILE A 387 0.86 -23.29 21.66
CA ILE A 387 1.51 -24.59 21.85
C ILE A 387 2.71 -24.48 22.79
N GLN A 388 3.23 -23.26 23.00
CA GLN A 388 4.43 -22.97 23.81
C GLN A 388 5.71 -23.65 23.28
N GLN A 389 5.84 -23.70 21.97
CA GLN A 389 7.04 -24.19 21.28
C GLN A 389 7.36 -23.34 20.07
N PRO A 390 8.64 -23.09 19.77
CA PRO A 390 9.04 -22.32 18.60
C PRO A 390 8.71 -23.08 17.30
N ALA A 391 8.47 -22.32 16.22
CA ALA A 391 8.11 -22.86 14.91
C ALA A 391 9.12 -23.89 14.37
N GLU A 392 10.42 -23.67 14.63
CA GLU A 392 11.48 -24.59 14.20
C GLU A 392 11.35 -26.00 14.77
N GLU A 393 10.86 -26.13 16.01
CA GLU A 393 10.63 -27.42 16.68
C GLU A 393 9.32 -28.07 16.24
N LEU A 394 8.30 -27.23 15.89
CA LEU A 394 7.00 -27.70 15.45
C LEU A 394 6.99 -28.12 13.97
N ARG A 395 7.81 -27.48 13.15
CA ARG A 395 7.97 -27.88 11.75
C ARG A 395 8.44 -29.33 11.68
N HIS A 396 7.78 -30.08 10.81
CA HIS A 396 8.05 -31.52 10.63
C HIS A 396 7.54 -32.45 11.73
N ARG A 397 6.89 -31.94 12.79
CA ARG A 397 6.11 -32.79 13.69
C ARG A 397 4.78 -33.19 13.07
N GLN A 398 4.16 -34.20 13.66
CA GLN A 398 2.83 -34.65 13.27
C GLN A 398 1.75 -33.87 14.07
N ILE A 399 0.72 -33.45 13.42
CA ILE A 399 -0.41 -32.75 14.08
C ILE A 399 -1.07 -33.62 15.17
N ARG A 400 -1.06 -34.95 15.00
CA ARG A 400 -1.56 -35.89 15.99
C ARG A 400 -0.76 -35.89 17.30
N ASP A 401 0.50 -35.45 17.29
CA ASP A 401 1.33 -35.36 18.49
C ASP A 401 0.96 -34.15 19.36
N LEU A 402 0.25 -33.15 18.78
CA LEU A 402 -0.19 -31.93 19.46
C LEU A 402 -1.61 -32.04 19.98
N GLN A 403 -2.44 -32.91 19.43
CA GLN A 403 -3.85 -33.00 19.78
C GLN A 403 -4.33 -34.46 19.70
N VAL A 404 -5.31 -34.80 20.52
CA VAL A 404 -6.02 -36.06 20.39
C VAL A 404 -6.90 -36.01 19.15
N VAL A 405 -6.48 -36.71 18.11
CA VAL A 405 -7.26 -36.87 16.89
C VAL A 405 -8.19 -38.09 17.08
N SER A 406 -9.48 -37.87 17.12
CA SER A 406 -10.44 -38.95 17.15
C SER A 406 -10.55 -39.61 15.79
N GLU A 407 -10.08 -40.84 15.66
CA GLU A 407 -10.18 -41.62 14.42
C GLU A 407 -11.64 -41.85 14.01
N GLU A 408 -12.59 -41.91 14.95
CA GLU A 408 -14.04 -42.00 14.69
C GLU A 408 -14.57 -40.73 13.97
N HIS A 409 -14.00 -39.55 14.24
CA HIS A 409 -14.44 -38.30 13.62
C HIS A 409 -13.75 -38.03 12.29
N LEU A 410 -12.58 -38.55 12.05
CA LEU A 410 -11.79 -38.32 10.84
C LEU A 410 -11.92 -39.42 9.79
N GLY A 411 -12.15 -40.68 10.18
CA GLY A 411 -12.07 -41.83 9.28
C GLY A 411 -13.00 -41.73 8.05
N GLU A 412 -14.30 -41.69 8.23
CA GLU A 412 -15.28 -41.58 7.13
C GLU A 412 -15.41 -40.18 6.55
N LYS A 413 -15.05 -39.17 7.31
CA LYS A 413 -15.18 -37.72 6.93
C LYS A 413 -13.92 -37.18 6.25
N PHE A 414 -12.79 -37.88 6.35
CA PHE A 414 -11.53 -37.45 5.74
C PHE A 414 -11.64 -37.36 4.19
N GLU A 415 -12.45 -38.24 3.58
CA GLU A 415 -12.75 -38.18 2.14
C GLU A 415 -13.43 -36.84 1.73
N LYS A 416 -14.17 -36.20 2.64
CA LYS A 416 -14.83 -34.91 2.39
C LYS A 416 -13.87 -33.75 2.27
N LEU A 417 -12.66 -33.85 2.84
CA LEU A 417 -11.62 -32.82 2.67
C LEU A 417 -11.15 -32.74 1.21
N TYR A 418 -11.17 -33.86 0.46
CA TYR A 418 -10.86 -33.85 -0.98
C TYR A 418 -11.92 -33.11 -1.80
N SER A 419 -13.16 -33.02 -1.31
CA SER A 419 -14.23 -32.24 -1.95
C SER A 419 -14.25 -30.75 -1.55
N GLY A 420 -13.28 -30.32 -0.71
CA GLY A 420 -13.19 -28.92 -0.23
C GLY A 420 -14.13 -28.60 0.93
N GLU A 421 -14.78 -29.60 1.55
CA GLU A 421 -15.59 -29.39 2.74
C GLU A 421 -14.70 -29.10 3.95
N THR A 422 -15.21 -28.27 4.89
CA THR A 422 -14.53 -28.01 6.18
C THR A 422 -15.05 -28.98 7.23
N LEU A 423 -14.16 -29.71 7.88
CA LEU A 423 -14.49 -30.52 9.03
C LEU A 423 -14.28 -29.72 10.32
N SER A 424 -15.13 -29.99 11.32
CA SER A 424 -15.04 -29.36 12.63
C SER A 424 -15.33 -30.36 13.74
N TYR A 425 -14.48 -30.37 14.77
CA TYR A 425 -14.63 -31.21 15.95
C TYR A 425 -13.95 -30.58 17.17
N GLN A 426 -14.29 -31.07 18.38
CA GLN A 426 -13.61 -30.65 19.60
C GLN A 426 -12.49 -31.64 19.95
N SER A 427 -11.36 -31.08 20.39
CA SER A 427 -10.20 -31.84 20.81
C SER A 427 -9.50 -31.16 22.00
N THR A 428 -8.45 -31.78 22.49
CA THR A 428 -7.57 -31.23 23.52
C THR A 428 -6.18 -31.05 22.96
N LEU A 429 -5.65 -29.84 23.02
CA LEU A 429 -4.29 -29.52 22.63
C LEU A 429 -3.37 -29.75 23.83
N HIS A 430 -2.32 -30.54 23.62
CA HIS A 430 -1.31 -30.84 24.65
C HIS A 430 -0.07 -29.96 24.47
N THR A 431 0.29 -29.22 25.50
CA THR A 431 1.51 -28.40 25.49
C THR A 431 2.65 -29.16 26.19
N PRO A 432 3.93 -28.88 25.88
CA PRO A 432 5.08 -29.49 26.51
C PRO A 432 5.14 -29.33 28.04
N GLY A 433 4.54 -28.21 28.52
CA GLY A 433 4.41 -27.96 29.96
C GLY A 433 3.37 -28.81 30.67
N GLY A 434 2.70 -29.75 29.96
CA GLY A 434 1.68 -30.66 30.51
C GLY A 434 0.31 -29.99 30.67
N SER A 435 0.11 -28.76 30.13
CA SER A 435 -1.18 -28.11 30.12
C SER A 435 -2.05 -28.67 29.00
N GLU A 436 -3.35 -28.89 29.32
CA GLU A 436 -4.36 -29.31 28.37
C GLU A 436 -5.29 -28.14 28.04
N ILE A 437 -5.35 -27.77 26.77
CA ILE A 437 -6.18 -26.66 26.29
C ILE A 437 -7.30 -27.27 25.43
N PRO A 438 -8.59 -27.11 25.82
CA PRO A 438 -9.69 -27.58 25.00
C PRO A 438 -9.83 -26.69 23.77
N VAL A 439 -9.81 -27.29 22.59
CA VAL A 439 -9.85 -26.54 21.32
C VAL A 439 -11.00 -27.03 20.43
N GLN A 440 -11.60 -26.09 19.70
CA GLN A 440 -12.43 -26.36 18.55
C GLN A 440 -11.52 -26.39 17.32
N VAL A 441 -11.40 -27.52 16.68
CA VAL A 441 -10.58 -27.74 15.50
C VAL A 441 -11.44 -27.53 14.26
N TYR A 442 -10.91 -26.75 13.31
CA TYR A 442 -11.43 -26.66 11.95
C TYR A 442 -10.33 -27.09 11.00
N VAL A 443 -10.64 -28.01 10.09
CA VAL A 443 -9.70 -28.50 9.08
C VAL A 443 -10.33 -28.45 7.71
N ARG A 444 -9.58 -27.94 6.72
CA ARG A 444 -9.99 -27.90 5.33
C ARG A 444 -8.79 -28.09 4.40
N SER A 445 -9.05 -28.53 3.18
CA SER A 445 -8.07 -28.55 2.11
C SER A 445 -7.85 -27.15 1.57
N VAL A 446 -6.60 -26.77 1.33
CA VAL A 446 -6.17 -25.53 0.68
C VAL A 446 -5.14 -25.84 -0.39
N GLU A 447 -5.19 -25.13 -1.51
CA GLU A 447 -4.22 -25.24 -2.59
C GLU A 447 -3.13 -24.18 -2.39
N ILE A 448 -1.87 -24.61 -2.27
CA ILE A 448 -0.69 -23.76 -2.13
C ILE A 448 0.33 -24.26 -3.15
N ASP A 449 0.83 -23.37 -4.03
CA ASP A 449 1.81 -23.69 -5.08
C ASP A 449 1.42 -24.89 -5.98
N SER A 450 0.11 -25.03 -6.28
CA SER A 450 -0.49 -26.13 -7.05
C SER A 450 -0.51 -27.50 -6.36
N ASP A 451 -0.12 -27.56 -5.08
CA ASP A 451 -0.23 -28.73 -4.23
C ASP A 451 -1.34 -28.54 -3.19
N PHE A 452 -2.05 -29.62 -2.85
CA PHE A 452 -3.10 -29.60 -1.84
C PHE A 452 -2.54 -29.90 -0.46
N HIS A 453 -2.84 -29.00 0.49
CA HIS A 453 -2.43 -29.07 1.89
C HIS A 453 -3.66 -29.03 2.79
N LEU A 454 -3.47 -29.35 4.07
CA LEU A 454 -4.51 -29.21 5.08
C LEU A 454 -4.24 -27.99 5.95
N GLN A 455 -5.20 -27.08 6.00
CA GLN A 455 -5.19 -25.97 6.95
C GLN A 455 -5.98 -26.34 8.19
N TRP A 456 -5.35 -26.19 9.35
CA TRP A 456 -5.90 -26.43 10.68
C TRP A 456 -6.02 -25.11 11.42
N ILE A 457 -7.20 -24.84 11.99
CA ILE A 457 -7.44 -23.70 12.87
C ILE A 457 -7.87 -24.24 14.22
N LEU A 458 -7.15 -23.89 15.28
CA LEU A 458 -7.36 -24.37 16.64
C LEU A 458 -7.89 -23.23 17.50
N ARG A 459 -9.22 -23.16 17.70
CA ARG A 459 -9.81 -22.13 18.55
C ARG A 459 -9.90 -22.58 19.98
N ASP A 460 -9.28 -21.86 20.91
CA ASP A 460 -9.41 -22.11 22.35
C ASP A 460 -10.87 -21.91 22.78
N ILE A 461 -11.44 -22.93 23.41
CA ILE A 461 -12.80 -22.91 23.96
C ILE A 461 -12.82 -23.05 25.49
N SER A 462 -11.69 -22.78 26.16
CA SER A 462 -11.56 -22.88 27.60
C SER A 462 -12.55 -21.99 28.35
N GLU A 463 -12.67 -20.75 27.94
CA GLU A 463 -13.60 -19.79 28.52
C GLU A 463 -15.06 -20.21 28.33
N ARG A 464 -15.40 -20.65 27.11
CA ARG A 464 -16.72 -21.17 26.79
C ARG A 464 -17.06 -22.40 27.63
N LYS A 465 -16.15 -23.36 27.77
CA LYS A 465 -16.37 -24.55 28.60
C LYS A 465 -16.53 -24.22 30.08
N LYS A 466 -15.78 -23.23 30.59
CA LYS A 466 -15.95 -22.72 31.95
C LYS A 466 -17.33 -22.13 32.16
N LEU A 467 -17.80 -21.32 31.22
CA LEU A 467 -19.13 -20.72 31.27
C LEU A 467 -20.25 -21.78 31.19
N ASP A 468 -20.09 -22.77 30.28
CA ASP A 468 -21.05 -23.88 30.15
C ASP A 468 -21.10 -24.73 31.44
N SER A 469 -19.94 -25.06 32.03
CA SER A 469 -19.89 -25.78 33.32
C SER A 469 -20.53 -25.00 34.45
N LEU A 470 -20.20 -23.70 34.56
CA LEU A 470 -20.82 -22.83 35.56
C LEU A 470 -22.34 -22.76 35.40
N ARG A 471 -22.82 -22.66 34.17
CA ARG A 471 -24.24 -22.67 33.85
C ARG A 471 -24.92 -23.98 34.28
N ASP A 472 -24.31 -25.13 33.98
CA ASP A 472 -24.81 -26.45 34.29
C ASP A 472 -24.82 -26.70 35.81
N ASP A 473 -23.81 -26.25 36.54
CA ASP A 473 -23.73 -26.29 38.00
C ASP A 473 -24.87 -25.41 38.64
N LEU A 474 -25.11 -24.22 38.09
CA LEU A 474 -26.20 -23.33 38.54
C LEU A 474 -27.57 -23.98 38.31
N ILE A 475 -27.78 -24.58 37.13
CA ILE A 475 -29.05 -25.26 36.82
C ILE A 475 -29.26 -26.43 37.77
N SER A 476 -28.23 -27.23 38.01
CA SER A 476 -28.29 -28.36 38.95
C SER A 476 -28.68 -27.94 40.38
N MET A 477 -28.05 -26.86 40.87
CA MET A 477 -28.34 -26.29 42.17
C MET A 477 -29.81 -25.78 42.29
N ILE A 478 -30.31 -25.08 41.25
CA ILE A 478 -31.69 -24.60 41.19
C ILE A 478 -32.66 -25.80 41.24
N TYR A 479 -32.40 -26.86 40.47
CA TYR A 479 -33.24 -28.07 40.50
C TYR A 479 -33.28 -28.73 41.87
N HIS A 480 -32.12 -28.84 42.53
CA HIS A 480 -32.03 -29.40 43.88
C HIS A 480 -32.87 -28.58 44.88
N ASP A 481 -32.72 -27.26 44.86
CA ASP A 481 -33.37 -26.37 45.82
C ASP A 481 -34.87 -26.19 45.56
N LEU A 482 -35.36 -26.45 44.36
CA LEU A 482 -36.80 -26.53 44.04
C LEU A 482 -37.38 -27.90 44.41
N ARG A 483 -36.66 -29.00 44.24
CA ARG A 483 -37.14 -30.35 44.49
C ARG A 483 -37.55 -30.57 45.98
N SER A 484 -36.77 -30.01 46.90
CA SER A 484 -37.02 -30.20 48.37
C SER A 484 -38.37 -29.58 48.80
N PRO A 485 -38.68 -28.30 48.58
CA PRO A 485 -39.97 -27.74 48.98
C PRO A 485 -41.13 -28.33 48.17
N LEU A 486 -40.95 -28.66 46.90
CA LEU A 486 -41.97 -29.31 46.08
C LEU A 486 -42.29 -30.70 46.65
N GLY A 487 -41.29 -31.45 47.03
CA GLY A 487 -41.47 -32.76 47.71
C GLY A 487 -42.26 -32.64 49.01
N ASN A 488 -41.99 -31.57 49.81
CA ASN A 488 -42.75 -31.33 51.03
C ASN A 488 -44.23 -30.98 50.75
N VAL A 489 -44.47 -30.20 49.67
CA VAL A 489 -45.88 -29.92 49.26
C VAL A 489 -46.60 -31.22 48.88
N VAL A 490 -46.00 -32.01 48.01
CA VAL A 490 -46.57 -33.27 47.52
C VAL A 490 -46.79 -34.24 48.69
N SER A 491 -45.77 -34.45 49.53
CA SER A 491 -45.93 -35.36 50.70
C SER A 491 -46.95 -34.88 51.69
N SER A 492 -47.06 -33.55 51.93
CA SER A 492 -48.07 -33.02 52.80
C SER A 492 -49.49 -33.20 52.24
N LEU A 493 -49.64 -33.04 50.91
CA LEU A 493 -50.92 -33.25 50.22
C LEU A 493 -51.27 -34.75 50.19
N ASP A 494 -50.35 -35.67 49.99
CA ASP A 494 -50.55 -37.09 49.98
C ASP A 494 -51.02 -37.61 51.37
N VAL A 495 -50.38 -37.10 52.44
CA VAL A 495 -50.79 -37.40 53.81
C VAL A 495 -52.15 -36.80 54.13
N LEU A 496 -52.42 -35.54 53.72
CA LEU A 496 -53.72 -34.93 53.87
C LEU A 496 -54.80 -35.74 53.15
N ASP A 497 -54.58 -36.18 51.93
CA ASP A 497 -55.51 -37.02 51.18
C ASP A 497 -55.78 -38.32 51.91
N SER A 498 -54.78 -38.97 52.47
CA SER A 498 -54.89 -40.22 53.23
C SER A 498 -55.69 -40.05 54.56
N LEU A 499 -55.56 -38.89 55.18
CA LEU A 499 -56.26 -38.58 56.46
C LEU A 499 -57.72 -38.13 56.21
N LEU A 500 -58.06 -37.55 55.07
CA LEU A 500 -59.45 -37.13 54.70
C LEU A 500 -60.41 -38.33 54.64
N TYR A 501 -59.91 -39.56 54.46
CA TYR A 501 -60.71 -40.77 54.42
C TYR A 501 -60.82 -41.48 55.79
N LYS A 502 -60.18 -40.96 56.89
CA LYS A 502 -60.24 -41.46 58.22
C LYS A 502 -61.03 -40.50 59.14
N GLU A 503 -62.20 -40.91 59.73
CA GLU A 503 -63.09 -40.02 60.45
C GLU A 503 -62.57 -39.50 61.83
N ASP A 504 -61.43 -39.98 62.38
CA ASP A 504 -61.04 -39.72 63.77
C ASP A 504 -59.80 -38.73 63.92
N ASP A 505 -59.15 -38.26 62.85
CA ASP A 505 -57.83 -37.57 63.00
C ASP A 505 -57.83 -36.13 62.43
N LYS A 506 -58.84 -35.30 62.72
CA LYS A 506 -58.94 -33.92 62.26
C LYS A 506 -57.97 -32.92 62.93
N GLN A 507 -57.26 -33.31 63.97
CA GLN A 507 -56.27 -32.44 64.67
C GLN A 507 -54.95 -32.30 63.96
N ASP A 508 -54.55 -33.28 63.13
CA ASP A 508 -53.28 -33.28 62.45
C ASP A 508 -53.28 -32.66 61.03
N LEU A 509 -54.46 -32.20 60.53
CA LEU A 509 -54.60 -31.61 59.21
C LEU A 509 -53.96 -30.22 59.12
N LYS A 510 -54.03 -29.40 60.13
CA LYS A 510 -53.53 -28.04 60.15
C LYS A 510 -52.00 -27.95 60.04
N PRO A 511 -51.19 -28.71 60.76
CA PRO A 511 -49.73 -28.72 60.63
C PRO A 511 -49.26 -29.11 59.23
N LEU A 512 -49.92 -30.08 58.58
CA LEU A 512 -49.55 -30.52 57.22
C LEU A 512 -49.91 -29.45 56.17
N LEU A 513 -51.08 -28.80 56.31
CA LEU A 513 -51.47 -27.68 55.46
C LEU A 513 -50.46 -26.52 55.59
N ASP A 514 -50.09 -26.22 56.85
CA ASP A 514 -49.12 -25.16 57.15
C ASP A 514 -47.73 -25.46 56.55
N ILE A 515 -47.31 -26.74 56.47
CA ILE A 515 -46.10 -27.14 55.80
C ILE A 515 -46.20 -26.96 54.30
N ALA A 516 -47.30 -27.38 53.68
CA ALA A 516 -47.56 -27.20 52.27
C ALA A 516 -47.61 -25.71 51.88
N ILE A 517 -48.28 -24.87 52.59
CA ILE A 517 -48.38 -23.42 52.36
C ILE A 517 -47.00 -22.80 52.50
N ARG A 518 -46.27 -23.05 53.59
CA ARG A 518 -44.87 -22.52 53.75
C ARG A 518 -43.92 -22.95 52.66
N SER A 519 -44.03 -24.19 52.18
CA SER A 519 -43.21 -24.72 51.10
C SER A 519 -43.54 -24.06 49.77
N THR A 520 -44.84 -23.82 49.49
CA THR A 520 -45.29 -23.08 48.29
C THR A 520 -44.84 -21.62 48.31
N ASP A 521 -44.94 -20.93 49.43
CA ASP A 521 -44.48 -19.57 49.64
C ASP A 521 -42.93 -19.49 49.43
N ARG A 522 -42.22 -20.52 49.85
CA ARG A 522 -40.77 -20.64 49.64
C ARG A 522 -40.42 -20.77 48.16
N ILE A 523 -41.14 -21.61 47.41
CA ILE A 523 -40.96 -21.76 45.95
C ILE A 523 -41.25 -20.42 45.27
N GLN A 524 -42.33 -19.76 45.60
CA GLN A 524 -42.75 -18.49 45.02
C GLN A 524 -41.68 -17.40 45.26
N ARG A 525 -41.16 -17.31 46.49
CA ARG A 525 -40.05 -16.37 46.80
C ARG A 525 -38.79 -16.67 46.03
N LEU A 526 -38.41 -17.94 45.83
CA LEU A 526 -37.28 -18.33 45.04
C LEU A 526 -37.44 -17.91 43.55
N THR A 527 -38.62 -18.25 42.98
CA THR A 527 -38.91 -17.95 41.58
C THR A 527 -38.92 -16.44 41.33
N ASN A 528 -39.54 -15.64 42.19
CA ASN A 528 -39.56 -14.19 42.09
C ASN A 528 -38.15 -13.62 42.23
N SER A 529 -37.30 -14.16 43.13
CA SER A 529 -35.93 -13.70 43.29
C SER A 529 -35.08 -13.94 42.04
N LEU A 530 -35.24 -15.09 41.37
CA LEU A 530 -34.56 -15.39 40.12
C LEU A 530 -35.01 -14.49 38.97
N LEU A 531 -36.32 -14.21 38.84
CA LEU A 531 -36.85 -13.32 37.81
C LEU A 531 -36.38 -11.88 38.00
N ASP A 532 -36.40 -11.36 39.24
CA ASP A 532 -35.96 -10.00 39.53
C ASP A 532 -34.45 -9.84 39.29
N MET A 533 -33.66 -10.83 39.71
CA MET A 533 -32.22 -10.84 39.44
C MET A 533 -31.89 -10.82 37.92
N ASN A 534 -32.57 -11.65 37.12
CA ASN A 534 -32.37 -11.67 35.68
C ASN A 534 -32.75 -10.31 35.04
N ARG A 535 -33.83 -9.64 35.51
CA ARG A 535 -34.18 -8.30 35.02
C ARG A 535 -33.15 -7.24 35.39
N LEU A 536 -32.63 -7.26 36.62
CA LEU A 536 -31.61 -6.32 37.08
C LEU A 536 -30.28 -6.52 36.37
N GLU A 537 -29.88 -7.76 36.09
CA GLU A 537 -28.65 -8.09 35.32
C GLU A 537 -28.77 -7.71 33.87
N ALA A 538 -29.93 -7.84 33.26
CA ALA A 538 -30.18 -7.40 31.90
C ALA A 538 -30.19 -5.87 31.73
N GLY A 539 -29.95 -5.11 32.83
CA GLY A 539 -29.94 -3.64 32.78
C GLY A 539 -31.31 -3.05 32.44
N GLN A 540 -32.39 -3.80 32.64
CA GLN A 540 -33.74 -3.26 32.41
C GLN A 540 -34.00 -2.14 33.40
N GLU A 541 -34.41 -0.99 32.89
CA GLU A 541 -34.81 0.16 33.72
C GLU A 541 -35.86 -0.25 34.76
N LEU A 542 -35.63 0.18 36.00
CA LEU A 542 -36.62 0.04 37.08
C LEU A 542 -37.83 0.89 36.72
N GLY A 543 -38.85 0.26 36.22
CA GLY A 543 -40.06 0.93 35.68
C GLY A 543 -40.91 1.67 36.72
N ASN A 544 -40.63 1.52 38.02
CA ASN A 544 -41.53 1.98 39.11
C ASN A 544 -40.80 2.84 40.16
N ARG A 545 -39.82 3.66 39.75
CA ARG A 545 -39.21 4.61 40.69
C ARG A 545 -40.14 5.79 40.92
N HIS A 546 -40.33 6.14 42.17
CA HIS A 546 -41.04 7.33 42.60
C HIS A 546 -40.49 7.88 43.91
N PRO A 547 -40.68 9.17 44.18
CA PRO A 547 -40.28 9.75 45.47
C PRO A 547 -40.99 9.02 46.63
N ASP A 548 -40.22 8.44 47.53
CA ASP A 548 -40.75 7.70 48.68
C ASP A 548 -40.02 8.09 49.97
N ASP A 549 -40.72 7.90 51.12
CA ASP A 549 -40.19 8.14 52.44
C ASP A 549 -39.54 6.86 52.99
N LEU A 550 -38.22 6.85 53.09
CA LEU A 550 -37.46 5.70 53.56
C LEU A 550 -37.83 5.31 55.01
N SER A 551 -38.22 6.27 55.84
CA SER A 551 -38.71 5.99 57.22
C SER A 551 -39.95 5.11 57.23
N LYS A 552 -40.86 5.33 56.27
CA LYS A 552 -42.05 4.51 56.08
C LYS A 552 -41.73 3.11 55.59
N ILE A 553 -40.80 3.01 54.60
CA ILE A 553 -40.35 1.71 54.08
C ILE A 553 -39.67 0.88 55.19
N ILE A 554 -38.88 1.52 56.05
CA ILE A 554 -38.28 0.86 57.22
C ILE A 554 -39.37 0.36 58.18
N ALA A 555 -40.38 1.19 58.52
CA ALA A 555 -41.45 0.81 59.40
C ALA A 555 -42.26 -0.40 58.86
N ASP A 556 -42.66 -0.34 57.58
CA ASP A 556 -43.35 -1.44 56.88
C ASP A 556 -42.54 -2.73 56.84
N SER A 557 -41.23 -2.62 56.72
CA SER A 557 -40.27 -3.77 56.71
C SER A 557 -40.21 -4.38 58.14
N LEU A 558 -40.19 -3.57 59.18
CA LEU A 558 -40.16 -4.01 60.56
C LEU A 558 -41.43 -4.73 60.96
N ASP A 559 -42.57 -4.20 60.53
CA ASP A 559 -43.88 -4.87 60.76
C ASP A 559 -43.93 -6.25 60.14
N ALA A 560 -43.34 -6.41 58.92
CA ALA A 560 -43.29 -7.69 58.24
C ALA A 560 -42.45 -8.75 58.98
N VAL A 561 -41.34 -8.34 59.64
CA VAL A 561 -40.44 -9.28 60.37
C VAL A 561 -40.72 -9.42 61.84
N SER A 562 -41.65 -8.58 62.40
CA SER A 562 -42.03 -8.55 63.84
C SER A 562 -42.48 -9.92 64.38
N PRO A 563 -43.26 -10.73 63.65
CA PRO A 563 -43.67 -12.05 64.16
C PRO A 563 -42.45 -13.00 64.33
N ILE A 564 -41.46 -12.93 63.42
CA ILE A 564 -40.26 -13.78 63.44
C ILE A 564 -39.32 -13.34 64.56
N ALA A 565 -39.15 -12.03 64.76
CA ALA A 565 -38.37 -11.46 65.85
C ALA A 565 -38.92 -11.80 67.23
N LYS A 566 -40.26 -11.70 67.41
CA LYS A 566 -40.98 -12.08 68.66
C LYS A 566 -40.77 -13.58 68.95
N ASN A 567 -40.90 -14.43 67.96
CA ASN A 567 -40.74 -15.87 68.19
C ASN A 567 -39.35 -16.23 68.67
N LYS A 568 -38.30 -15.44 68.27
CA LYS A 568 -36.88 -15.64 68.68
C LYS A 568 -36.53 -14.77 69.90
N GLN A 569 -37.44 -14.00 70.46
CA GLN A 569 -37.25 -13.07 71.55
C GLN A 569 -36.14 -12.01 71.25
N VAL A 570 -36.01 -11.56 70.02
CA VAL A 570 -35.04 -10.54 69.61
C VAL A 570 -35.69 -9.19 69.65
N GLU A 571 -35.07 -8.22 70.35
CA GLU A 571 -35.49 -6.82 70.44
C GLU A 571 -34.90 -6.03 69.27
N ILE A 572 -35.74 -5.30 68.49
CA ILE A 572 -35.24 -4.44 67.41
C ILE A 572 -35.25 -2.98 67.93
N VAL A 573 -34.10 -2.34 67.93
CA VAL A 573 -33.86 -0.95 68.37
C VAL A 573 -33.70 -0.06 67.15
N LEU A 574 -34.52 1.03 67.09
CA LEU A 574 -34.52 1.98 65.98
C LEU A 574 -33.62 3.19 66.28
N ASP A 575 -32.75 3.56 65.32
CA ASP A 575 -31.92 4.76 65.35
C ASP A 575 -32.05 5.49 64.00
N VAL A 576 -33.26 5.93 63.65
CA VAL A 576 -33.57 6.65 62.41
C VAL A 576 -33.58 8.15 62.68
N SER A 577 -32.80 8.92 61.95
CA SER A 577 -32.78 10.39 62.10
C SER A 577 -34.14 10.98 61.66
N PRO A 578 -34.72 11.91 62.44
CA PRO A 578 -35.95 12.59 62.05
C PRO A 578 -35.72 13.49 60.82
N GLY A 579 -36.72 13.54 59.93
CA GLY A 579 -36.70 14.45 58.79
C GLY A 579 -35.76 14.02 57.66
N LEU A 580 -35.60 12.71 57.39
CA LEU A 580 -34.87 12.24 56.23
C LEU A 580 -35.49 12.75 54.92
N PRO A 581 -34.70 13.17 53.93
CA PRO A 581 -35.20 13.57 52.63
C PRO A 581 -35.81 12.38 51.87
N GLN A 582 -36.69 12.66 50.90
CA GLN A 582 -37.22 11.63 50.04
C GLN A 582 -36.13 11.05 49.09
N VAL A 583 -36.27 9.77 48.76
CA VAL A 583 -35.43 9.04 47.82
C VAL A 583 -36.26 8.60 46.62
N GLU A 584 -35.67 8.62 45.41
CA GLU A 584 -36.35 8.16 44.19
C GLU A 584 -36.07 6.66 44.00
N VAL A 585 -36.99 5.85 44.45
CA VAL A 585 -36.80 4.38 44.51
C VAL A 585 -38.06 3.61 44.09
N ASP A 586 -37.88 2.34 43.75
CA ASP A 586 -38.93 1.34 43.78
C ASP A 586 -39.07 0.87 45.25
N GLY A 587 -40.13 1.39 45.93
CA GLY A 587 -40.36 1.17 47.36
C GLY A 587 -40.52 -0.30 47.71
N ASP A 588 -41.13 -1.10 46.83
CA ASP A 588 -41.31 -2.55 47.04
C ASP A 588 -39.95 -3.28 46.99
N MET A 589 -39.08 -2.87 46.08
CA MET A 589 -37.76 -3.45 45.95
C MET A 589 -36.87 -3.12 47.15
N ILE A 590 -36.85 -1.85 47.58
CA ILE A 590 -36.08 -1.43 48.77
C ILE A 590 -36.64 -2.05 50.06
N ARG A 591 -37.98 -2.15 50.19
CA ARG A 591 -38.61 -2.89 51.30
C ARG A 591 -38.12 -4.33 51.35
N ARG A 592 -37.99 -5.00 50.21
CA ARG A 592 -37.49 -6.37 50.13
C ARG A 592 -35.99 -6.46 50.46
N VAL A 593 -35.18 -5.46 50.12
CA VAL A 593 -33.76 -5.36 50.56
C VAL A 593 -33.72 -5.34 52.08
N LEU A 594 -34.52 -4.46 52.73
CA LEU A 594 -34.57 -4.35 54.17
C LEU A 594 -35.05 -5.65 54.84
N ILE A 595 -36.11 -6.27 54.33
CA ILE A 595 -36.61 -7.57 54.85
C ILE A 595 -35.52 -8.64 54.75
N ASN A 596 -34.80 -8.75 53.64
CA ASN A 596 -33.70 -9.71 53.50
C ASN A 596 -32.55 -9.48 54.50
N LEU A 597 -32.18 -8.23 54.74
CA LEU A 597 -31.16 -7.88 55.74
C LEU A 597 -31.65 -8.16 57.16
N LEU A 598 -32.92 -7.83 57.49
CA LEU A 598 -33.52 -8.08 58.78
C LEU A 598 -33.73 -9.57 59.05
N GLU A 599 -34.19 -10.35 58.07
CA GLU A 599 -34.32 -11.81 58.23
C GLU A 599 -32.96 -12.46 58.46
N ASN A 600 -31.90 -12.01 57.76
CA ASN A 600 -30.57 -12.47 58.01
C ASN A 600 -30.07 -12.10 59.41
N ALA A 601 -30.27 -10.85 59.86
CA ALA A 601 -29.91 -10.40 61.20
C ALA A 601 -30.64 -11.24 62.26
N ILE A 602 -31.95 -11.41 62.14
CA ILE A 602 -32.72 -12.24 63.08
C ILE A 602 -32.25 -13.70 63.08
N ARG A 603 -31.89 -14.24 61.91
CA ARG A 603 -31.44 -15.61 61.77
C ARG A 603 -30.14 -15.90 62.53
N TYR A 604 -29.14 -15.00 62.39
CA TYR A 604 -27.82 -15.21 62.96
C TYR A 604 -27.61 -14.62 64.36
N THR A 605 -28.49 -13.75 64.81
CA THR A 605 -28.49 -13.22 66.17
C THR A 605 -28.90 -14.30 67.20
N PRO A 606 -28.21 -14.47 68.34
CA PRO A 606 -28.67 -15.35 69.44
C PRO A 606 -30.05 -14.93 70.01
N GLU A 607 -30.75 -15.87 70.64
CA GLU A 607 -32.01 -15.56 71.33
C GLU A 607 -31.82 -14.50 72.42
N ALA A 608 -32.82 -13.70 72.72
CA ALA A 608 -32.85 -12.65 73.69
C ALA A 608 -31.76 -11.55 73.48
N SER A 609 -31.33 -11.29 72.26
CA SER A 609 -30.37 -10.28 71.90
C SER A 609 -31.01 -9.12 71.15
N LYS A 610 -30.23 -8.10 70.79
CA LYS A 610 -30.69 -6.87 70.12
C LYS A 610 -30.20 -6.78 68.68
N ILE A 611 -31.05 -6.25 67.83
CA ILE A 611 -30.72 -5.83 66.45
C ILE A 611 -30.92 -4.32 66.35
N TYR A 612 -29.96 -3.57 65.85
CA TYR A 612 -30.05 -2.14 65.63
C TYR A 612 -30.30 -1.81 64.19
N VAL A 613 -31.35 -1.00 63.93
CA VAL A 613 -31.69 -0.53 62.57
C VAL A 613 -31.63 0.97 62.55
N GLY A 614 -30.90 1.55 61.67
CA GLY A 614 -30.75 2.99 61.60
C GLY A 614 -30.68 3.54 60.20
N ALA A 615 -30.94 4.84 60.05
CA ALA A 615 -30.82 5.58 58.82
C ALA A 615 -30.40 7.01 59.09
N ARG A 616 -29.38 7.50 58.36
CA ARG A 616 -28.85 8.88 58.51
C ARG A 616 -28.52 9.46 57.13
N LEU A 617 -28.69 10.77 57.01
CA LEU A 617 -28.20 11.51 55.85
C LEU A 617 -26.68 11.70 55.98
N GLN A 618 -25.90 11.29 54.99
CA GLN A 618 -24.47 11.40 54.89
C GLN A 618 -24.02 11.67 53.46
N ASP A 619 -23.28 12.76 53.22
CA ASP A 619 -22.67 13.09 51.94
C ASP A 619 -23.59 13.04 50.69
N GLY A 620 -24.87 13.46 50.84
CA GLY A 620 -25.84 13.44 49.76
C GLY A 620 -26.53 12.07 49.53
N PHE A 621 -26.27 11.11 50.42
CA PHE A 621 -26.92 9.79 50.44
C PHE A 621 -27.58 9.54 51.77
N ILE A 622 -28.64 8.74 51.79
CA ILE A 622 -29.13 8.16 53.02
C ILE A 622 -28.43 6.83 53.26
N ARG A 623 -27.55 6.77 54.28
CA ARG A 623 -26.96 5.51 54.74
C ARG A 623 -27.91 4.81 55.69
N THR A 624 -28.36 3.58 55.33
CA THR A 624 -29.19 2.73 56.14
C THR A 624 -28.41 1.50 56.56
N TRP A 625 -28.56 1.07 57.83
CA TRP A 625 -27.82 -0.10 58.34
C TRP A 625 -28.72 -0.99 59.19
N VAL A 626 -28.37 -2.27 59.18
CA VAL A 626 -28.93 -3.31 60.04
C VAL A 626 -27.74 -4.01 60.71
N GLN A 627 -27.62 -3.83 62.04
CA GLN A 627 -26.57 -4.41 62.85
C GLN A 627 -27.11 -5.56 63.66
N ASP A 628 -26.49 -6.73 63.56
CA ASP A 628 -26.82 -7.93 64.33
C ASP A 628 -25.85 -8.14 65.50
N SER A 629 -26.22 -9.10 66.38
CA SER A 629 -25.39 -9.53 67.52
C SER A 629 -24.87 -10.97 67.28
N GLY A 630 -24.66 -11.34 66.04
CA GLY A 630 -24.21 -12.67 65.60
C GLY A 630 -22.69 -12.87 65.65
N PRO A 631 -22.19 -13.91 64.98
CA PRO A 631 -20.74 -14.27 65.02
C PRO A 631 -19.87 -13.36 64.18
N GLY A 632 -20.44 -12.41 63.38
CA GLY A 632 -19.70 -11.64 62.41
C GLY A 632 -19.34 -12.42 61.15
N ILE A 633 -18.59 -11.79 60.22
CA ILE A 633 -18.24 -12.33 58.91
C ILE A 633 -16.71 -12.25 58.73
N PRO A 634 -16.02 -13.34 58.39
CA PRO A 634 -14.58 -13.32 58.10
C PRO A 634 -14.21 -12.24 57.07
N PRO A 635 -13.13 -11.47 57.19
CA PRO A 635 -12.75 -10.40 56.28
C PRO A 635 -12.66 -10.88 54.84
N GLU A 636 -12.13 -12.09 54.59
CA GLU A 636 -11.98 -12.72 53.28
C GLU A 636 -13.33 -13.05 52.60
N ASP A 637 -14.41 -13.10 53.36
CA ASP A 637 -15.72 -13.46 52.85
C ASP A 637 -16.66 -12.27 52.71
N GLN A 638 -16.30 -11.08 53.24
CA GLN A 638 -17.19 -9.90 53.26
C GLN A 638 -17.64 -9.41 51.86
N GLU A 639 -16.82 -9.57 50.85
CA GLU A 639 -17.22 -9.28 49.45
C GLU A 639 -18.01 -10.46 48.84
N ARG A 640 -17.55 -11.68 49.13
CA ARG A 640 -18.10 -12.91 48.55
C ARG A 640 -19.51 -13.25 48.98
N ILE A 641 -19.97 -12.81 50.17
CA ILE A 641 -21.32 -13.07 50.62
C ILE A 641 -22.40 -12.43 49.76
N PHE A 642 -22.06 -11.44 48.96
CA PHE A 642 -22.94 -10.81 48.01
C PHE A 642 -22.94 -11.51 46.63
N ASP A 643 -22.10 -12.51 46.43
CA ASP A 643 -22.11 -13.34 45.23
C ASP A 643 -23.25 -14.33 45.25
N LYS A 644 -23.80 -14.64 44.06
CA LYS A 644 -24.92 -15.58 43.93
C LYS A 644 -24.55 -16.93 44.49
N PHE A 645 -25.49 -17.52 45.22
CA PHE A 645 -25.42 -18.86 45.79
C PHE A 645 -24.31 -19.05 46.84
N THR A 646 -23.66 -17.99 47.30
CA THR A 646 -22.60 -18.06 48.33
C THR A 646 -23.19 -18.34 49.71
N ARG A 647 -22.59 -19.32 50.44
CA ARG A 647 -22.96 -19.70 51.81
C ARG A 647 -21.68 -19.96 52.60
N LEU A 648 -21.53 -19.34 53.80
CA LEU A 648 -20.31 -19.43 54.61
C LEU A 648 -20.19 -20.72 55.44
N ASN A 649 -21.27 -21.43 55.79
CA ASN A 649 -21.27 -22.53 56.74
C ASN A 649 -21.60 -23.92 56.13
N GLY A 650 -21.30 -24.16 54.86
CA GLY A 650 -21.52 -25.46 54.20
C GLY A 650 -22.96 -26.02 54.39
N GLU A 651 -23.11 -27.36 54.46
CA GLU A 651 -24.41 -28.05 54.58
C GLU A 651 -25.04 -27.99 55.96
N GLN A 652 -24.32 -27.60 57.01
CA GLN A 652 -24.83 -27.57 58.40
C GLN A 652 -25.40 -26.23 58.89
N GLY A 653 -25.36 -25.17 58.07
CA GLY A 653 -25.92 -23.86 58.41
C GLY A 653 -27.43 -23.76 58.19
N PRO A 654 -28.09 -22.70 58.73
CA PRO A 654 -29.51 -22.45 58.49
C PRO A 654 -29.84 -22.36 57.01
N ARG A 655 -30.87 -23.09 56.56
CA ARG A 655 -31.26 -23.27 55.16
C ARG A 655 -31.66 -21.94 54.48
N GLY A 656 -30.82 -21.42 53.59
CA GLY A 656 -31.08 -20.26 52.71
C GLY A 656 -30.54 -20.50 51.30
N PHE A 657 -31.09 -19.81 50.27
CA PHE A 657 -30.73 -20.03 48.86
C PHE A 657 -29.44 -19.30 48.43
N GLY A 658 -28.83 -18.49 49.27
CA GLY A 658 -27.67 -17.66 48.89
C GLY A 658 -28.01 -16.57 47.86
N LEU A 659 -29.29 -16.29 47.61
CA LEU A 659 -29.75 -15.30 46.64
C LEU A 659 -30.13 -13.96 47.25
N GLY A 660 -30.43 -13.92 48.58
CA GLY A 660 -30.97 -12.73 49.25
C GLY A 660 -29.98 -11.54 49.24
N LEU A 661 -28.70 -11.78 49.59
CA LEU A 661 -27.71 -10.72 49.60
C LEU A 661 -27.25 -10.32 48.17
N ALA A 662 -27.20 -11.27 47.26
CA ALA A 662 -26.96 -10.97 45.84
C ALA A 662 -28.07 -10.09 45.24
N PHE A 663 -29.33 -10.36 45.56
CA PHE A 663 -30.46 -9.49 45.22
C PHE A 663 -30.29 -8.10 45.86
N CYS A 664 -29.92 -8.02 47.14
CA CYS A 664 -29.71 -6.73 47.79
C CYS A 664 -28.65 -5.88 47.08
N ARG A 665 -27.51 -6.48 46.67
CA ARG A 665 -26.48 -5.79 45.92
C ARG A 665 -27.00 -5.28 44.58
N LEU A 666 -27.63 -6.11 43.79
CA LEU A 666 -28.16 -5.71 42.48
C LEU A 666 -29.24 -4.63 42.61
N ALA A 667 -30.15 -4.77 43.57
CA ALA A 667 -31.23 -3.80 43.81
C ALA A 667 -30.68 -2.44 44.23
N VAL A 668 -29.76 -2.40 45.22
CA VAL A 668 -29.13 -1.15 45.66
C VAL A 668 -28.34 -0.48 44.57
N HIS A 669 -27.50 -1.22 43.83
CA HIS A 669 -26.77 -0.68 42.69
C HIS A 669 -27.70 -0.16 41.58
N ALA A 670 -28.79 -0.85 41.31
CA ALA A 670 -29.78 -0.38 40.33
C ALA A 670 -30.43 0.93 40.75
N HIS A 671 -30.43 1.29 42.05
CA HIS A 671 -30.90 2.56 42.57
C HIS A 671 -29.78 3.61 42.73
N GLY A 672 -28.57 3.34 42.25
CA GLY A 672 -27.41 4.24 42.32
C GLY A 672 -26.74 4.32 43.68
N GLY A 673 -26.98 3.31 44.54
CA GLY A 673 -26.37 3.19 45.85
C GLY A 673 -25.31 2.10 45.94
N GLU A 674 -24.69 1.96 47.09
CA GLU A 674 -23.70 0.93 47.43
C GLU A 674 -24.17 0.13 48.64
N ILE A 675 -23.81 -1.16 48.70
CA ILE A 675 -24.09 -2.03 49.84
C ILE A 675 -22.78 -2.68 50.31
N GLY A 676 -22.64 -2.79 51.63
CA GLY A 676 -21.46 -3.40 52.24
C GLY A 676 -21.77 -4.00 53.60
N VAL A 677 -20.77 -4.62 54.21
CA VAL A 677 -20.83 -5.17 55.55
C VAL A 677 -19.55 -4.84 56.30
N GLU A 678 -19.70 -4.53 57.58
CA GLU A 678 -18.60 -4.26 58.52
C GLU A 678 -18.81 -5.12 59.78
N ASN A 679 -17.73 -5.65 60.35
CA ASN A 679 -17.81 -6.30 61.66
C ASN A 679 -17.75 -5.24 62.76
N VAL A 680 -18.67 -5.36 63.72
CA VAL A 680 -18.68 -4.50 64.90
C VAL A 680 -17.99 -5.27 66.03
N PRO A 681 -16.83 -4.77 66.57
CA PRO A 681 -16.06 -5.49 67.58
C PRO A 681 -16.94 -5.86 68.78
N GLY A 682 -17.08 -7.17 69.05
CA GLY A 682 -17.87 -7.70 70.16
C GLY A 682 -19.40 -7.67 69.97
N SER A 683 -19.90 -7.33 68.78
CA SER A 683 -21.34 -7.11 68.52
C SER A 683 -21.82 -7.60 67.15
N GLY A 684 -21.18 -8.57 66.49
CA GLY A 684 -21.67 -9.18 65.27
C GLY A 684 -21.33 -8.41 63.98
N ALA A 685 -22.22 -8.40 62.98
CA ALA A 685 -22.06 -7.75 61.68
C ALA A 685 -23.08 -6.61 61.49
N SER A 686 -22.64 -5.55 60.79
CA SER A 686 -23.46 -4.43 60.38
C SER A 686 -23.54 -4.37 58.85
N PHE A 687 -24.63 -4.74 58.30
CA PHE A 687 -24.94 -4.55 56.87
C PHE A 687 -25.44 -3.14 56.63
N HIS A 688 -24.89 -2.46 55.67
CA HIS A 688 -25.30 -1.09 55.36
C HIS A 688 -25.44 -0.91 53.84
N PHE A 689 -26.34 -0.02 53.45
CA PHE A 689 -26.49 0.41 52.07
C PHE A 689 -26.76 1.91 51.98
N THR A 690 -26.49 2.50 50.85
CA THR A 690 -26.70 3.91 50.55
C THR A 690 -27.76 4.09 49.47
N LEU A 691 -28.53 5.15 49.54
CA LEU A 691 -29.46 5.57 48.48
C LEU A 691 -29.26 7.07 48.21
N PRO A 692 -29.19 7.50 46.95
CA PRO A 692 -29.04 8.91 46.63
C PRO A 692 -30.32 9.67 47.02
N VAL A 693 -30.16 10.85 47.63
CA VAL A 693 -31.30 11.74 47.94
C VAL A 693 -31.71 12.50 46.68
N MET A 694 -32.96 12.81 46.54
CA MET A 694 -33.38 13.75 45.50
C MET A 694 -32.74 15.12 45.76
N PRO A 695 -32.17 15.77 44.74
CA PRO A 695 -31.74 17.14 44.89
C PRO A 695 -32.95 17.98 45.33
N ALA A 696 -32.74 18.81 46.37
CA ALA A 696 -33.79 19.73 46.79
C ALA A 696 -34.23 20.53 45.54
N ALA A 697 -35.52 20.43 45.20
CA ALA A 697 -36.06 21.27 44.14
C ALA A 697 -35.83 22.72 44.57
N ASP A 698 -34.99 23.43 43.82
CA ASP A 698 -34.87 24.88 43.99
C ASP A 698 -36.28 25.50 43.86
N CYS A 699 -36.83 25.95 45.02
CA CYS A 699 -38.04 26.74 45.09
C CYS A 699 -37.75 28.18 44.70
#